data_c746a4a7db2d8b55efc539f608258c20
#
_entry.id   c746a4a7db2d8b55efc539f608258c20
#
_cell.length_a   1.000
_cell.length_b   1.000
_cell.length_c   1.000
_cell.angle_alpha   90.00
_cell.angle_beta   90.00
_cell.angle_gamma   90.00
#
_symmetry.space_group_name_H-M   'P 1'
#
loop_
_entity.id
_entity.type
_entity.pdbx_description
1 polymer ?
#
loop_
_entity_poly.entity_id
_entity_poly.type
_entity_poly.pdbx_seq_one_letter_code
_entity_poly.pdbx_strand_id
1 'polypeptide(L)'
;MTINKLYSKLRAYNWKNYTTLFFCIILSVVLVTSYALIYFSPTIQNILPTGGDSRKQATMIFSVAILGCAVFTTYASSLFLKFKSKEIGIFMALGTDKKKLKKLLFSEILLISIVCCFLGLILSIPVSFGIWKIFQLVIIDTREMTYHFGTQGFIYGFIFSVFVTLCIFILSVKFINRTNIIDILNDQRISEPIQDVKDWYGILGIIFIILGIFLGYLVPSLTINKLNYRLPSVWSFTYLLSLIGIYMIMTYIVVHAKRGKHPEKYYKNIISTSMMRFMGRQTVKNMCVISFLIAGALFAVFYVPNMVTGIYDTLKNNPIDYTFTYNQRDKQVSKKDIEQLADKHNIKIQNYMEIPSIELIVDGVESIYHKDGTIEKVYMKKSSYDMFFNSKDFSKLIGKPITIKNGEYLAVVNKGNENQDYKYTKFISSPVTEKEIPFRYAGKIIFNGSFFQNRSMNAYVLNDEDYKSFTKDLSIKNYNNSILFNVDKDTYAFANDLKKEIIKRTSKEMGMFSGYDEYVKKRYESTGRKYFMDEEYPSGEGHLKLDPNNNQLYLNWKYYPNFKILQSQDMIKNMAVFLMLFIYVAIICFTAVGIIAYTRGVTIAINHKQVFMDLNRLGANNDYIKFCIRNQLKKVFSYPLIAGSFLIYLFNFMIMLNNDGRIVNSEVNALLINLGFIGICGVYMYLIYLLTYKKF
;
A
#
# COMPACT_ATOMS: atom_id res chain seq x y z
N MET A 1 -5.83 56.91 13.37
CA MET A 1 -6.18 55.60 12.73
C MET A 1 -5.68 54.47 13.63
N THR A 2 -6.54 53.60 14.14
CA THR A 2 -6.05 52.51 15.04
C THR A 2 -5.34 51.44 14.24
N ILE A 3 -4.32 50.82 14.84
CA ILE A 3 -3.51 49.73 14.23
C ILE A 3 -4.43 48.63 13.68
N ASN A 4 -5.49 48.28 14.39
CA ASN A 4 -6.47 47.30 13.94
C ASN A 4 -7.20 47.68 12.64
N LYS A 5 -7.53 48.96 12.46
CA LYS A 5 -8.19 49.45 11.25
C LYS A 5 -7.25 49.48 10.03
N LEU A 6 -5.96 49.78 10.26
CA LEU A 6 -4.93 49.68 9.23
C LEU A 6 -4.69 48.22 8.81
N TYR A 7 -4.62 47.32 9.78
CA TYR A 7 -4.41 45.91 9.54
C TYR A 7 -5.57 45.25 8.78
N SER A 8 -6.82 45.64 9.09
CA SER A 8 -7.98 45.13 8.34
C SER A 8 -8.01 45.59 6.88
N LYS A 9 -7.60 46.83 6.61
CA LYS A 9 -7.45 47.35 5.22
C LYS A 9 -6.34 46.65 4.46
N LEU A 10 -5.19 46.40 5.09
CA LEU A 10 -4.10 45.65 4.50
C LEU A 10 -4.50 44.18 4.19
N ARG A 11 -5.29 43.57 5.06
CA ARG A 11 -5.85 42.24 4.82
C ARG A 11 -6.72 42.21 3.56
N ALA A 12 -7.64 43.19 3.43
CA ALA A 12 -8.50 43.28 2.26
C ALA A 12 -7.69 43.49 0.96
N TYR A 13 -6.65 44.30 1.03
CA TYR A 13 -5.77 44.55 -0.13
C TYR A 13 -4.96 43.31 -0.54
N ASN A 14 -4.46 42.54 0.42
CA ASN A 14 -3.62 41.35 0.20
C ASN A 14 -4.39 40.04 0.17
N TRP A 15 -5.70 40.05 -0.03
CA TRP A 15 -6.57 38.87 0.00
C TRP A 15 -6.06 37.69 -0.84
N LYS A 16 -5.44 37.96 -1.99
CA LYS A 16 -4.85 36.95 -2.88
C LYS A 16 -3.78 36.07 -2.20
N ASN A 17 -3.06 36.61 -1.22
CA ASN A 17 -2.04 35.86 -0.48
C ASN A 17 -2.65 34.89 0.53
N TYR A 18 -3.85 35.21 1.03
CA TYR A 18 -4.60 34.38 1.96
C TYR A 18 -5.30 33.20 1.27
N THR A 19 -5.76 33.40 0.02
CA THR A 19 -6.48 32.35 -0.72
C THR A 19 -5.69 31.07 -0.83
N THR A 20 -4.37 31.15 -1.01
CA THR A 20 -3.50 29.97 -1.07
C THR A 20 -3.46 29.23 0.26
N LEU A 21 -3.36 29.94 1.39
CA LEU A 21 -3.37 29.32 2.72
C LEU A 21 -4.74 28.69 3.03
N PHE A 22 -5.83 29.43 2.77
CA PHE A 22 -7.20 28.92 2.92
C PHE A 22 -7.41 27.63 2.15
N PHE A 23 -7.05 27.64 0.86
CA PHE A 23 -7.22 26.48 0.01
C PHE A 23 -6.40 25.29 0.50
N CYS A 24 -5.15 25.51 0.94
CA CYS A 24 -4.30 24.43 1.44
C CYS A 24 -4.83 23.81 2.74
N ILE A 25 -5.29 24.62 3.69
CA ILE A 25 -5.85 24.09 4.96
C ILE A 25 -7.15 23.34 4.69
N ILE A 26 -8.09 23.96 3.96
CA ILE A 26 -9.37 23.33 3.62
C ILE A 26 -9.12 22.00 2.92
N LEU A 27 -8.28 21.99 1.89
CA LEU A 27 -7.98 20.79 1.13
C LEU A 27 -7.37 19.67 1.99
N SER A 28 -6.41 20.01 2.86
CA SER A 28 -5.79 19.01 3.75
C SER A 28 -6.80 18.40 4.72
N VAL A 29 -7.68 19.24 5.29
CA VAL A 29 -8.72 18.78 6.22
C VAL A 29 -9.76 17.95 5.47
N VAL A 30 -10.21 18.40 4.29
CA VAL A 30 -11.13 17.63 3.43
C VAL A 30 -10.55 16.26 3.11
N LEU A 31 -9.29 16.21 2.65
CA LEU A 31 -8.66 14.97 2.25
C LEU A 31 -8.49 13.98 3.41
N VAL A 32 -7.99 14.42 4.55
CA VAL A 32 -7.81 13.53 5.71
C VAL A 32 -9.15 13.09 6.28
N THR A 33 -10.10 14.01 6.41
CA THR A 33 -11.41 13.67 6.99
C THR A 33 -12.22 12.77 6.09
N SER A 34 -12.27 13.03 4.78
CA SER A 34 -13.01 12.18 3.86
C SER A 34 -12.39 10.78 3.72
N TYR A 35 -11.05 10.66 3.80
CA TYR A 35 -10.42 9.34 3.93
C TYR A 35 -10.86 8.63 5.21
N ALA A 36 -10.84 9.32 6.34
CA ALA A 36 -11.26 8.75 7.61
C ALA A 36 -12.74 8.33 7.60
N LEU A 37 -13.64 9.15 7.01
CA LEU A 37 -15.06 8.80 6.86
C LEU A 37 -15.26 7.51 6.04
N ILE A 38 -14.48 7.31 5.01
CA ILE A 38 -14.51 6.10 4.18
C ILE A 38 -13.89 4.93 4.96
N TYR A 39 -12.68 5.09 5.49
CA TYR A 39 -11.95 4.02 6.19
C TYR A 39 -12.71 3.48 7.41
N PHE A 40 -13.28 4.35 8.24
CA PHE A 40 -14.08 3.97 9.41
C PHE A 40 -15.55 3.69 9.08
N SER A 41 -15.94 3.69 7.82
CA SER A 41 -17.27 3.25 7.41
C SER A 41 -17.54 1.81 7.84
N PRO A 42 -18.72 1.49 8.40
CA PRO A 42 -19.09 0.10 8.69
C PRO A 42 -18.98 -0.81 7.47
N THR A 43 -19.29 -0.30 6.29
CA THR A 43 -19.17 -1.03 5.02
C THR A 43 -17.73 -1.48 4.77
N ILE A 44 -16.75 -0.60 4.95
CA ILE A 44 -15.32 -0.90 4.74
C ILE A 44 -14.78 -1.77 5.88
N GLN A 45 -15.17 -1.48 7.13
CA GLN A 45 -14.73 -2.23 8.29
C GLN A 45 -15.23 -3.68 8.30
N ASN A 46 -16.38 -3.95 7.70
CA ASN A 46 -16.90 -5.31 7.53
C ASN A 46 -16.16 -6.10 6.43
N ILE A 47 -15.57 -5.43 5.44
CA ILE A 47 -14.77 -6.05 4.38
C ILE A 47 -13.34 -6.31 4.86
N LEU A 48 -12.76 -5.39 5.62
CA LEU A 48 -11.41 -5.52 6.15
C LEU A 48 -11.41 -6.36 7.44
N PRO A 49 -10.83 -7.58 7.45
CA PRO A 49 -10.86 -8.45 8.62
C PRO A 49 -10.13 -7.80 9.81
N THR A 50 -10.70 -8.02 11.01
CA THR A 50 -10.05 -7.60 12.26
C THR A 50 -8.75 -8.39 12.47
N GLY A 51 -7.64 -7.66 12.72
CA GLY A 51 -6.31 -8.29 12.86
C GLY A 51 -5.60 -8.64 11.56
N GLY A 52 -6.29 -8.63 10.42
CA GLY A 52 -5.73 -8.97 9.11
C GLY A 52 -4.70 -7.96 8.60
N ASP A 53 -3.78 -8.45 7.77
CA ASP A 53 -2.73 -7.61 7.17
C ASP A 53 -3.31 -6.49 6.29
N SER A 54 -4.47 -6.74 5.70
CA SER A 54 -5.22 -5.75 4.93
C SER A 54 -5.57 -4.51 5.76
N ARG A 55 -6.06 -4.73 6.98
CA ARG A 55 -6.40 -3.63 7.90
C ARG A 55 -5.15 -2.89 8.38
N LYS A 56 -4.06 -3.62 8.66
CA LYS A 56 -2.76 -3.02 9.02
C LYS A 56 -2.23 -2.13 7.90
N GLN A 57 -2.27 -2.60 6.66
CA GLN A 57 -1.87 -1.83 5.48
C GLN A 57 -2.73 -0.58 5.29
N ALA A 58 -4.05 -0.69 5.37
CA ALA A 58 -4.95 0.45 5.27
C ALA A 58 -4.68 1.51 6.36
N THR A 59 -4.36 1.08 7.60
CA THR A 59 -3.96 1.97 8.69
C THR A 59 -2.62 2.65 8.41
N MET A 60 -1.64 1.93 7.85
CA MET A 60 -0.36 2.52 7.43
C MET A 60 -0.56 3.57 6.34
N ILE A 61 -1.41 3.27 5.36
CA ILE A 61 -1.76 4.21 4.28
C ILE A 61 -2.40 5.47 4.85
N PHE A 62 -3.32 5.34 5.81
CA PHE A 62 -3.94 6.47 6.49
C PHE A 62 -2.90 7.33 7.23
N SER A 63 -1.96 6.71 7.91
CA SER A 63 -0.86 7.41 8.60
C SER A 63 0.02 8.20 7.62
N VAL A 64 0.35 7.62 6.46
CA VAL A 64 1.09 8.29 5.39
C VAL A 64 0.30 9.47 4.82
N ALA A 65 -1.01 9.32 4.65
CA ALA A 65 -1.89 10.41 4.19
C ALA A 65 -1.91 11.59 5.17
N ILE A 66 -2.02 11.31 6.48
CA ILE A 66 -1.96 12.33 7.54
C ILE A 66 -0.62 13.07 7.50
N LEU A 67 0.50 12.34 7.43
CA LEU A 67 1.84 12.92 7.35
C LEU A 67 2.01 13.77 6.08
N GLY A 68 1.58 13.29 4.94
CA GLY A 68 1.62 14.03 3.67
C GLY A 68 0.84 15.34 3.73
N CYS A 69 -0.38 15.30 4.25
CA CYS A 69 -1.21 16.50 4.44
C CYS A 69 -0.62 17.46 5.48
N ALA A 70 -0.02 16.97 6.55
CA ALA A 70 0.64 17.79 7.56
C ALA A 70 1.87 18.52 6.99
N VAL A 71 2.73 17.81 6.25
CA VAL A 71 3.89 18.40 5.57
C VAL A 71 3.45 19.46 4.55
N PHE A 72 2.44 19.15 3.76
CA PHE A 72 1.88 20.07 2.79
C PHE A 72 1.33 21.36 3.44
N THR A 73 0.52 21.23 4.49
CA THR A 73 -0.08 22.37 5.19
C THR A 73 0.99 23.22 5.89
N THR A 74 1.98 22.57 6.51
CA THR A 74 3.12 23.22 7.16
C THR A 74 3.93 24.02 6.15
N TYR A 75 4.15 23.45 4.97
CA TYR A 75 4.85 24.14 3.88
C TYR A 75 4.07 25.38 3.40
N ALA A 76 2.75 25.23 3.14
CA ALA A 76 1.90 26.34 2.72
C ALA A 76 1.85 27.47 3.76
N SER A 77 1.81 27.10 5.02
CA SER A 77 1.83 28.08 6.14
C SER A 77 3.17 28.81 6.24
N SER A 78 4.29 28.12 6.04
CA SER A 78 5.61 28.74 5.99
C SER A 78 5.72 29.75 4.84
N LEU A 79 5.13 29.45 3.68
CA LEU A 79 5.08 30.34 2.54
C LEU A 79 4.22 31.60 2.85
N PHE A 80 3.06 31.41 3.46
CA PHE A 80 2.19 32.50 3.89
C PHE A 80 2.90 33.45 4.86
N LEU A 81 3.59 32.89 5.87
CA LEU A 81 4.37 33.70 6.82
C LEU A 81 5.46 34.51 6.14
N LYS A 82 6.07 33.99 5.08
CA LYS A 82 7.06 34.71 4.29
C LYS A 82 6.44 35.90 3.54
N PHE A 83 5.22 35.76 3.01
CA PHE A 83 4.50 36.92 2.44
C PHE A 83 4.15 37.97 3.51
N LYS A 84 3.75 37.50 4.69
CA LYS A 84 3.43 38.38 5.83
C LYS A 84 4.65 39.10 6.41
N SER A 85 5.86 38.59 6.20
CA SER A 85 7.07 39.19 6.76
C SER A 85 7.21 40.68 6.44
N LYS A 86 6.88 41.07 5.21
CA LYS A 86 6.95 42.49 4.78
C LYS A 86 6.00 43.38 5.56
N GLU A 87 4.74 42.91 5.77
CA GLU A 87 3.75 43.63 6.57
C GLU A 87 4.21 43.79 8.03
N ILE A 88 4.71 42.68 8.61
CA ILE A 88 5.24 42.65 9.97
C ILE A 88 6.45 43.60 10.11
N GLY A 89 7.35 43.63 9.12
CA GLY A 89 8.50 44.50 9.10
C GLY A 89 8.12 45.97 9.10
N ILE A 90 7.13 46.38 8.29
CA ILE A 90 6.61 47.75 8.24
C ILE A 90 6.03 48.14 9.62
N PHE A 91 5.23 47.28 10.25
CA PHE A 91 4.69 47.56 11.59
C PHE A 91 5.76 47.65 12.67
N MET A 92 6.81 46.82 12.60
CA MET A 92 7.95 46.93 13.53
C MET A 92 8.74 48.21 13.29
N ALA A 93 8.94 48.62 12.02
CA ALA A 93 9.61 49.90 11.68
C ALA A 93 8.80 51.09 12.17
N LEU A 94 7.47 51.01 12.21
CA LEU A 94 6.58 52.01 12.80
C LEU A 94 6.51 51.97 14.34
N GLY A 95 7.37 51.18 15.00
CA GLY A 95 7.47 51.12 16.47
C GLY A 95 6.47 50.18 17.17
N THR A 96 5.81 49.28 16.45
CA THR A 96 4.89 48.35 17.08
C THR A 96 5.64 47.24 17.84
N ASP A 97 5.31 47.05 19.11
CA ASP A 97 5.94 46.01 19.96
C ASP A 97 5.70 44.59 19.42
N LYS A 98 6.75 43.74 19.46
CA LYS A 98 6.70 42.33 19.07
C LYS A 98 5.60 41.54 19.74
N LYS A 99 5.28 41.83 21.02
CA LYS A 99 4.20 41.16 21.77
C LYS A 99 2.81 41.46 21.15
N LYS A 100 2.54 42.70 20.79
CA LYS A 100 1.31 43.09 20.12
C LYS A 100 1.17 42.47 18.73
N LEU A 101 2.26 42.43 17.95
CA LEU A 101 2.29 41.78 16.64
C LEU A 101 2.04 40.27 16.74
N LYS A 102 2.63 39.59 17.72
CA LYS A 102 2.36 38.16 17.98
C LYS A 102 0.89 37.90 18.26
N LYS A 103 0.30 38.69 19.16
CA LYS A 103 -1.13 38.55 19.52
C LYS A 103 -2.04 38.77 18.30
N LEU A 104 -1.72 39.73 17.47
CA LEU A 104 -2.49 40.09 16.28
C LEU A 104 -2.38 39.02 15.18
N LEU A 105 -1.17 38.55 14.89
CA LEU A 105 -0.95 37.46 13.93
C LEU A 105 -1.57 36.15 14.41
N PHE A 106 -1.47 35.88 15.72
CA PHE A 106 -2.07 34.70 16.33
C PHE A 106 -3.61 34.69 16.18
N SER A 107 -4.27 35.81 16.54
CA SER A 107 -5.73 35.90 16.39
C SER A 107 -6.18 35.73 14.94
N GLU A 108 -5.41 36.24 14.00
CA GLU A 108 -5.68 36.10 12.56
C GLU A 108 -5.54 34.67 12.09
N ILE A 109 -4.43 33.99 12.40
CA ILE A 109 -4.19 32.61 12.03
C ILE A 109 -5.20 31.67 12.67
N LEU A 110 -5.52 31.90 13.95
CA LEU A 110 -6.50 31.08 14.66
C LEU A 110 -7.89 31.19 13.99
N LEU A 111 -8.32 32.41 13.66
CA LEU A 111 -9.59 32.63 12.97
C LEU A 111 -9.62 31.95 11.60
N ILE A 112 -8.53 32.11 10.80
CA ILE A 112 -8.40 31.45 9.51
C ILE A 112 -8.46 29.94 9.68
N SER A 113 -7.70 29.37 10.63
CA SER A 113 -7.66 27.93 10.86
C SER A 113 -9.03 27.39 11.27
N ILE A 114 -9.72 28.04 12.19
CA ILE A 114 -11.08 27.60 12.63
C ILE A 114 -12.03 27.59 11.45
N VAL A 115 -12.09 28.68 10.67
CA VAL A 115 -13.00 28.76 9.51
C VAL A 115 -12.65 27.70 8.47
N CYS A 116 -11.37 27.55 8.14
CA CYS A 116 -10.94 26.55 7.16
C CYS A 116 -11.18 25.12 7.63
N CYS A 117 -10.93 24.81 8.90
CA CYS A 117 -11.18 23.51 9.47
C CYS A 117 -12.66 23.17 9.48
N PHE A 118 -13.50 24.10 9.88
CA PHE A 118 -14.96 23.93 9.87
C PHE A 118 -15.49 23.69 8.45
N LEU A 119 -15.07 24.51 7.48
CA LEU A 119 -15.43 24.32 6.07
C LEU A 119 -14.87 22.98 5.53
N GLY A 120 -13.65 22.62 5.92
CA GLY A 120 -13.04 21.37 5.53
C GLY A 120 -13.81 20.14 6.05
N LEU A 121 -14.25 20.16 7.30
CA LEU A 121 -15.07 19.08 7.87
C LEU A 121 -16.42 18.95 7.15
N ILE A 122 -17.10 20.06 6.83
CA ILE A 122 -18.37 20.03 6.09
C ILE A 122 -18.15 19.50 4.66
N LEU A 123 -17.16 20.02 3.96
CA LEU A 123 -16.87 19.63 2.57
C LEU A 123 -16.36 18.18 2.45
N SER A 124 -15.88 17.59 3.53
CA SER A 124 -15.44 16.19 3.53
C SER A 124 -16.61 15.21 3.27
N ILE A 125 -17.83 15.57 3.65
CA ILE A 125 -19.03 14.73 3.45
C ILE A 125 -19.32 14.52 1.95
N PRO A 126 -19.58 15.57 1.14
CA PRO A 126 -19.86 15.39 -0.28
C PRO A 126 -18.66 14.81 -1.04
N VAL A 127 -17.42 15.09 -0.61
CA VAL A 127 -16.22 14.52 -1.23
C VAL A 127 -16.13 13.02 -0.98
N SER A 128 -16.34 12.55 0.26
CA SER A 128 -16.35 11.12 0.56
C SER A 128 -17.45 10.38 -0.20
N PHE A 129 -18.64 10.97 -0.29
CA PHE A 129 -19.74 10.41 -1.07
C PHE A 129 -19.45 10.39 -2.58
N GLY A 130 -18.86 11.46 -3.10
CA GLY A 130 -18.45 11.54 -4.51
C GLY A 130 -17.42 10.47 -4.89
N ILE A 131 -16.42 10.25 -4.04
CA ILE A 131 -15.40 9.20 -4.23
C ILE A 131 -16.04 7.82 -4.18
N TRP A 132 -16.96 7.57 -3.23
CA TRP A 132 -17.70 6.32 -3.17
C TRP A 132 -18.52 6.08 -4.45
N LYS A 133 -19.18 7.11 -4.97
CA LYS A 133 -19.91 7.02 -6.25
C LYS A 133 -19.00 6.70 -7.43
N ILE A 134 -17.85 7.34 -7.53
CA ILE A 134 -16.87 7.04 -8.59
C ILE A 134 -16.40 5.60 -8.47
N PHE A 135 -16.12 5.14 -7.25
CA PHE A 135 -15.75 3.76 -6.97
C PHE A 135 -16.83 2.76 -7.44
N GLN A 136 -18.11 3.02 -7.12
CA GLN A 136 -19.23 2.19 -7.58
C GLN A 136 -19.39 2.17 -9.11
N LEU A 137 -19.02 3.26 -9.79
CA LEU A 137 -19.08 3.34 -11.27
C LEU A 137 -17.96 2.54 -11.94
N VAL A 138 -16.77 2.54 -11.33
CA VAL A 138 -15.58 1.87 -11.88
C VAL A 138 -15.63 0.37 -11.60
N ILE A 139 -16.19 -0.06 -10.47
CA ILE A 139 -16.22 -1.46 -10.05
C ILE A 139 -17.67 -1.94 -10.00
N ILE A 140 -18.06 -2.64 -11.02
CA ILE A 140 -19.46 -3.05 -11.29
C ILE A 140 -20.06 -3.86 -10.15
N ASP A 141 -19.29 -4.75 -9.52
CA ASP A 141 -19.75 -5.66 -8.47
C ASP A 141 -19.96 -4.99 -7.10
N THR A 142 -19.61 -3.70 -6.98
CA THR A 142 -19.81 -2.93 -5.74
C THR A 142 -21.11 -2.12 -5.72
N ARG A 143 -21.91 -2.18 -6.78
CA ARG A 143 -23.15 -1.38 -6.91
C ARG A 143 -24.19 -1.71 -5.83
N GLU A 144 -24.20 -2.92 -5.33
CA GLU A 144 -25.11 -3.38 -4.27
C GLU A 144 -24.66 -2.94 -2.85
N MET A 145 -23.45 -2.41 -2.73
CA MET A 145 -22.93 -1.99 -1.43
C MET A 145 -23.49 -0.62 -1.04
N THR A 146 -24.20 -0.55 0.07
CA THR A 146 -24.66 0.71 0.64
C THR A 146 -23.54 1.38 1.42
N TYR A 147 -23.35 2.69 1.21
CA TYR A 147 -22.37 3.48 1.93
C TYR A 147 -22.97 4.10 3.19
N HIS A 148 -22.43 3.73 4.33
CA HIS A 148 -22.73 4.33 5.62
C HIS A 148 -21.52 5.11 6.13
N PHE A 149 -21.69 6.36 6.55
CA PHE A 149 -20.60 7.17 7.07
C PHE A 149 -20.00 6.58 8.34
N GLY A 150 -18.68 6.54 8.40
CA GLY A 150 -17.96 6.24 9.64
C GLY A 150 -17.92 7.46 10.55
N THR A 151 -18.81 7.56 11.52
CA THR A 151 -18.87 8.72 12.45
C THR A 151 -17.56 8.99 13.16
N GLN A 152 -16.77 7.94 13.43
CA GLN A 152 -15.41 8.06 13.97
C GLN A 152 -14.48 8.88 13.06
N GLY A 153 -14.72 8.90 11.75
CA GLY A 153 -13.93 9.70 10.81
C GLY A 153 -13.94 11.20 11.11
N PHE A 154 -15.03 11.74 11.64
CA PHE A 154 -15.10 13.14 12.09
C PHE A 154 -14.19 13.42 13.28
N ILE A 155 -14.06 12.46 14.21
CA ILE A 155 -13.19 12.60 15.37
C ILE A 155 -11.71 12.70 14.90
N TYR A 156 -11.29 11.84 13.99
CA TYR A 156 -9.94 11.91 13.39
C TYR A 156 -9.72 13.19 12.59
N GLY A 157 -10.72 13.64 11.83
CA GLY A 157 -10.69 14.90 11.11
C GLY A 157 -10.55 16.11 12.04
N PHE A 158 -11.27 16.10 13.16
CA PHE A 158 -11.17 17.14 14.19
C PHE A 158 -9.79 17.14 14.85
N ILE A 159 -9.28 15.97 15.26
CA ILE A 159 -7.93 15.83 15.84
C ILE A 159 -6.87 16.34 14.85
N PHE A 160 -6.98 15.99 13.58
CA PHE A 160 -6.09 16.50 12.54
C PHE A 160 -6.18 18.03 12.39
N SER A 161 -7.38 18.60 12.44
CA SER A 161 -7.60 20.05 12.38
C SER A 161 -6.93 20.79 13.54
N VAL A 162 -7.03 20.25 14.75
CA VAL A 162 -6.35 20.79 15.94
C VAL A 162 -4.84 20.69 15.77
N PHE A 163 -4.34 19.55 15.30
CA PHE A 163 -2.92 19.33 15.06
C PHE A 163 -2.34 20.33 14.04
N VAL A 164 -3.02 20.51 12.90
CA VAL A 164 -2.64 21.50 11.87
C VAL A 164 -2.60 22.91 12.45
N THR A 165 -3.63 23.29 13.20
CA THR A 165 -3.69 24.62 13.84
C THR A 165 -2.52 24.83 14.80
N LEU A 166 -2.18 23.84 15.61
CA LEU A 166 -1.01 23.89 16.51
C LEU A 166 0.31 24.00 15.72
N CYS A 167 0.49 23.25 14.64
CA CYS A 167 1.67 23.34 13.79
C CYS A 167 1.85 24.76 13.20
N ILE A 168 0.76 25.34 12.68
CA ILE A 168 0.79 26.70 12.11
C ILE A 168 1.13 27.72 13.21
N PHE A 169 0.57 27.54 14.39
CA PHE A 169 0.84 28.41 15.54
C PHE A 169 2.33 28.36 15.95
N ILE A 170 2.89 27.17 16.15
CA ILE A 170 4.31 26.99 16.51
C ILE A 170 5.23 27.63 15.48
N LEU A 171 4.94 27.44 14.19
CA LEU A 171 5.69 28.06 13.09
C LEU A 171 5.63 29.58 13.15
N SER A 172 4.46 30.14 13.42
CA SER A 172 4.22 31.58 13.48
C SER A 172 4.98 32.23 14.66
N VAL A 173 4.97 31.60 15.81
CA VAL A 173 5.73 32.05 17.00
C VAL A 173 7.24 31.97 16.70
N LYS A 174 7.72 30.86 16.14
CA LYS A 174 9.13 30.69 15.80
C LYS A 174 9.58 31.72 14.74
N PHE A 175 8.71 32.00 13.78
CA PHE A 175 8.96 32.99 12.74
C PHE A 175 9.14 34.39 13.35
N ILE A 176 8.18 34.91 14.13
CA ILE A 176 8.25 36.24 14.73
C ILE A 176 9.45 36.39 15.69
N ASN A 177 9.77 35.31 16.46
CA ASN A 177 10.92 35.36 17.38
C ASN A 177 12.27 35.50 16.67
N ARG A 178 12.39 34.91 15.48
CA ARG A 178 13.64 34.96 14.70
C ARG A 178 13.76 36.19 13.81
N THR A 179 12.66 36.92 13.62
CA THR A 179 12.62 38.00 12.64
C THR A 179 13.10 39.32 13.24
N ASN A 180 14.18 39.87 12.68
CA ASN A 180 14.67 41.21 12.98
C ASN A 180 14.19 42.19 11.90
N ILE A 181 14.05 43.48 12.24
CA ILE A 181 13.59 44.54 11.30
C ILE A 181 14.50 44.60 10.08
N ILE A 182 15.81 44.54 10.31
CA ILE A 182 16.84 44.62 9.25
C ILE A 182 16.72 43.42 8.31
N ASP A 183 16.50 42.24 8.83
CA ASP A 183 16.35 41.01 8.05
C ASP A 183 15.10 41.05 7.15
N ILE A 184 14.02 41.67 7.64
CA ILE A 184 12.76 41.76 6.87
C ILE A 184 12.88 42.81 5.76
N LEU A 185 13.45 43.97 6.04
CA LEU A 185 13.63 45.02 5.04
C LEU A 185 14.60 44.59 3.92
N ASN A 186 15.57 43.74 4.28
CA ASN A 186 16.55 43.19 3.35
C ASN A 186 16.23 41.75 2.87
N ASP A 187 15.05 41.20 3.14
CA ASP A 187 14.69 39.80 2.82
C ASP A 187 14.93 39.44 1.34
N GLN A 188 14.82 40.39 0.43
CA GLN A 188 15.15 40.20 -0.98
C GLN A 188 16.67 40.14 -1.25
N ARG A 189 17.50 40.60 -0.31
CA ARG A 189 18.97 40.62 -0.43
C ARG A 189 19.63 39.53 0.41
N ILE A 190 18.88 38.86 1.31
CA ILE A 190 19.42 37.78 2.10
C ILE A 190 19.56 36.54 1.22
N SER A 191 20.79 36.20 0.90
CA SER A 191 21.11 34.94 0.23
C SER A 191 21.03 33.79 1.24
N GLU A 192 20.46 32.67 0.85
CA GLU A 192 20.58 31.39 1.56
C GLU A 192 21.56 30.48 0.81
N PRO A 193 22.87 30.85 0.77
CA PRO A 193 23.81 30.12 -0.06
C PRO A 193 24.05 28.73 0.47
N ILE A 194 24.12 27.78 -0.44
CA ILE A 194 24.67 26.47 -0.17
C ILE A 194 26.11 26.46 -0.69
N GLN A 195 27.02 25.85 0.08
CA GLN A 195 28.39 25.64 -0.35
C GLN A 195 28.44 24.83 -1.64
N ASP A 196 29.42 25.13 -2.48
CA ASP A 196 29.64 24.39 -3.71
C ASP A 196 29.98 22.93 -3.42
N VAL A 197 29.45 22.02 -4.21
CA VAL A 197 29.65 20.58 -4.02
C VAL A 197 30.42 20.01 -5.22
N LYS A 198 31.30 19.06 -4.95
CA LYS A 198 32.10 18.38 -5.95
C LYS A 198 31.26 17.43 -6.81
N ASP A 199 31.76 17.02 -7.98
CA ASP A 199 31.07 16.14 -8.93
C ASP A 199 30.61 14.82 -8.30
N TRP A 200 31.41 14.23 -7.39
CA TRP A 200 31.12 12.97 -6.74
C TRP A 200 29.86 13.01 -5.84
N TYR A 201 29.44 14.20 -5.41
CA TYR A 201 28.31 14.36 -4.50
C TYR A 201 26.98 13.88 -5.11
N GLY A 202 26.78 14.15 -6.41
CA GLY A 202 25.60 13.66 -7.14
C GLY A 202 25.62 12.14 -7.36
N ILE A 203 26.81 11.59 -7.67
CA ILE A 203 26.99 10.13 -7.83
C ILE A 203 26.73 9.42 -6.51
N LEU A 204 27.28 9.93 -5.42
CA LEU A 204 27.07 9.39 -4.07
C LEU A 204 25.57 9.41 -3.68
N GLY A 205 24.85 10.45 -4.11
CA GLY A 205 23.39 10.51 -3.92
C GLY A 205 22.65 9.36 -4.60
N ILE A 206 23.02 9.00 -5.83
CA ILE A 206 22.44 7.84 -6.53
C ILE A 206 22.78 6.54 -5.80
N ILE A 207 24.04 6.38 -5.37
CA ILE A 207 24.49 5.23 -4.61
C ILE A 207 23.68 5.10 -3.31
N PHE A 208 23.43 6.19 -2.60
CA PHE A 208 22.63 6.16 -1.36
C PHE A 208 21.17 5.80 -1.58
N ILE A 209 20.57 6.18 -2.71
CA ILE A 209 19.22 5.73 -3.07
C ILE A 209 19.21 4.20 -3.23
N ILE A 210 20.13 3.68 -4.01
CA ILE A 210 20.22 2.23 -4.28
C ILE A 210 20.54 1.45 -3.00
N LEU A 211 21.52 1.91 -2.21
CA LEU A 211 21.89 1.30 -0.94
C LEU A 211 20.75 1.33 0.07
N GLY A 212 20.00 2.43 0.16
CA GLY A 212 18.88 2.54 1.09
C GLY A 212 17.78 1.52 0.79
N ILE A 213 17.46 1.31 -0.48
CA ILE A 213 16.49 0.28 -0.90
C ILE A 213 17.07 -1.12 -0.68
N PHE A 214 18.30 -1.35 -1.07
CA PHE A 214 18.97 -2.64 -0.92
C PHE A 214 19.06 -3.07 0.54
N LEU A 215 19.58 -2.19 1.41
CA LEU A 215 19.72 -2.46 2.84
C LEU A 215 18.36 -2.56 3.54
N GLY A 216 17.38 -1.74 3.15
CA GLY A 216 16.07 -1.73 3.79
C GLY A 216 15.19 -2.91 3.42
N TYR A 217 15.28 -3.40 2.18
CA TYR A 217 14.38 -4.42 1.66
C TYR A 217 15.06 -5.79 1.44
N LEU A 218 16.17 -5.85 0.71
CA LEU A 218 16.80 -7.14 0.38
C LEU A 218 17.58 -7.74 1.54
N VAL A 219 18.29 -6.94 2.31
CA VAL A 219 19.10 -7.47 3.42
C VAL A 219 18.26 -8.19 4.47
N PRO A 220 17.11 -7.67 4.94
CA PRO A 220 16.25 -8.39 5.87
C PRO A 220 15.77 -9.74 5.33
N SER A 221 15.42 -9.80 4.04
CA SER A 221 15.03 -11.06 3.40
C SER A 221 16.20 -12.06 3.32
N LEU A 222 17.38 -11.59 2.96
CA LEU A 222 18.59 -12.42 2.88
C LEU A 222 19.01 -12.94 4.27
N THR A 223 18.93 -12.12 5.31
CA THR A 223 19.29 -12.53 6.68
C THR A 223 18.32 -13.57 7.22
N ILE A 224 17.02 -13.45 6.97
CA ILE A 224 16.04 -14.47 7.37
C ILE A 224 16.28 -15.77 6.60
N ASN A 225 16.47 -15.72 5.29
CA ASN A 225 16.55 -16.92 4.45
C ASN A 225 17.89 -17.63 4.52
N LYS A 226 19.03 -16.89 4.64
CA LYS A 226 20.37 -17.47 4.62
C LYS A 226 21.03 -17.58 5.99
N LEU A 227 20.79 -16.60 6.87
CA LEU A 227 21.44 -16.54 8.18
C LEU A 227 20.52 -16.96 9.33
N ASN A 228 19.24 -17.24 9.06
CA ASN A 228 18.22 -17.54 10.05
C ASN A 228 18.17 -16.49 11.17
N TYR A 229 18.28 -15.21 10.79
CA TYR A 229 18.31 -14.11 11.72
C TYR A 229 17.34 -13.01 11.28
N ARG A 230 16.44 -12.60 12.18
CA ARG A 230 15.51 -11.50 11.98
C ARG A 230 16.12 -10.21 12.51
N LEU A 231 16.38 -9.27 11.61
CA LEU A 231 16.90 -7.96 11.98
C LEU A 231 15.91 -7.19 12.87
N PRO A 232 16.39 -6.41 13.85
CA PRO A 232 15.53 -5.59 14.70
C PRO A 232 14.79 -4.53 13.85
N SER A 233 13.61 -4.08 14.30
CA SER A 233 12.78 -3.10 13.60
C SER A 233 13.48 -1.76 13.34
N VAL A 234 14.49 -1.42 14.16
CA VAL A 234 15.36 -0.25 13.95
C VAL A 234 16.10 -0.30 12.62
N TRP A 235 16.34 -1.49 12.04
CA TRP A 235 16.95 -1.63 10.72
C TRP A 235 16.18 -0.92 9.61
N SER A 236 14.88 -0.74 9.77
CA SER A 236 14.05 0.01 8.81
C SER A 236 14.48 1.47 8.63
N PHE A 237 15.24 2.04 9.57
CA PHE A 237 15.84 3.37 9.38
C PHE A 237 16.86 3.45 8.23
N THR A 238 17.34 2.31 7.70
CA THR A 238 18.19 2.29 6.51
C THR A 238 17.51 2.90 5.27
N TYR A 239 16.17 2.87 5.19
CA TYR A 239 15.45 3.59 4.15
C TYR A 239 15.70 5.12 4.16
N LEU A 240 16.10 5.71 5.30
CA LEU A 240 16.45 7.12 5.38
C LEU A 240 17.68 7.47 4.51
N LEU A 241 18.55 6.49 4.20
CA LEU A 241 19.65 6.69 3.25
C LEU A 241 19.13 7.12 1.87
N SER A 242 18.01 6.56 1.42
CA SER A 242 17.39 6.97 0.16
C SER A 242 16.93 8.43 0.18
N LEU A 243 16.41 8.92 1.32
CA LEU A 243 16.05 10.33 1.48
C LEU A 243 17.28 11.24 1.48
N ILE A 244 18.36 10.81 2.14
CA ILE A 244 19.65 11.52 2.11
C ILE A 244 20.18 11.55 0.67
N GLY A 245 20.07 10.44 -0.06
CA GLY A 245 20.45 10.38 -1.48
C GLY A 245 19.68 11.38 -2.35
N ILE A 246 18.37 11.46 -2.19
CA ILE A 246 17.56 12.49 -2.89
C ILE A 246 18.03 13.90 -2.54
N TYR A 247 18.27 14.19 -1.25
CA TYR A 247 18.76 15.49 -0.82
C TYR A 247 20.10 15.83 -1.46
N MET A 248 21.04 14.87 -1.56
CA MET A 248 22.34 15.05 -2.20
C MET A 248 22.21 15.33 -3.68
N ILE A 249 21.36 14.61 -4.40
CA ILE A 249 21.10 14.82 -5.83
C ILE A 249 20.49 16.20 -6.06
N MET A 250 19.48 16.58 -5.27
CA MET A 250 18.84 17.90 -5.42
C MET A 250 19.82 19.04 -5.12
N THR A 251 20.66 18.87 -4.11
CA THR A 251 21.71 19.83 -3.77
C THR A 251 22.70 19.98 -4.94
N TYR A 252 23.18 18.85 -5.48
CA TYR A 252 24.08 18.86 -6.63
C TYR A 252 23.49 19.61 -7.83
N ILE A 253 22.23 19.33 -8.18
CA ILE A 253 21.55 19.96 -9.33
C ILE A 253 21.39 21.48 -9.17
N VAL A 254 21.14 21.93 -7.93
CA VAL A 254 20.91 23.34 -7.62
C VAL A 254 22.21 24.15 -7.58
N VAL A 255 23.26 23.56 -7.02
CA VAL A 255 24.48 24.28 -6.66
C VAL A 255 25.62 24.10 -7.67
N HIS A 256 25.72 22.88 -8.25
CA HIS A 256 26.85 22.55 -9.09
C HIS A 256 26.81 23.25 -10.44
N ALA A 257 27.88 24.00 -10.71
CA ALA A 257 28.10 24.66 -11.99
C ALA A 257 29.58 24.57 -12.37
N LYS A 258 29.89 23.78 -13.40
CA LYS A 258 31.27 23.61 -13.88
C LYS A 258 31.47 24.17 -15.27
N ARG A 259 32.54 24.93 -15.45
CA ARG A 259 32.91 25.48 -16.75
C ARG A 259 33.23 24.36 -17.75
N GLY A 260 33.93 23.31 -17.32
CA GLY A 260 34.20 22.09 -18.06
C GLY A 260 34.66 22.27 -19.51
N LYS A 261 34.40 21.29 -20.36
CA LYS A 261 34.71 21.26 -21.79
C LYS A 261 33.79 22.14 -22.67
N HIS A 262 32.68 22.66 -22.09
CA HIS A 262 31.69 23.44 -22.82
C HIS A 262 31.47 24.84 -22.17
N PRO A 263 32.40 25.78 -22.31
CA PRO A 263 32.34 27.09 -21.69
C PRO A 263 31.11 27.88 -22.15
N GLU A 264 30.72 27.81 -23.42
CA GLU A 264 29.53 28.48 -23.93
C GLU A 264 28.24 28.12 -23.19
N LYS A 265 28.05 26.82 -22.92
CA LYS A 265 26.90 26.31 -22.17
C LYS A 265 26.93 26.78 -20.71
N TYR A 266 28.11 26.89 -20.12
CA TYR A 266 28.31 27.43 -18.79
C TYR A 266 27.90 28.88 -18.72
N TYR A 267 28.44 29.72 -19.59
CA TYR A 267 28.13 31.15 -19.62
C TYR A 267 26.67 31.44 -19.95
N LYS A 268 26.06 30.69 -20.86
CA LYS A 268 24.64 30.81 -21.19
C LYS A 268 23.75 30.52 -19.98
N ASN A 269 24.14 29.59 -19.08
CA ASN A 269 23.35 29.19 -17.92
C ASN A 269 23.76 29.88 -16.61
N ILE A 270 24.80 30.71 -16.60
CA ILE A 270 25.42 31.24 -15.38
C ILE A 270 24.40 32.02 -14.52
N ILE A 271 23.61 32.89 -15.14
CA ILE A 271 22.60 33.70 -14.45
C ILE A 271 21.53 32.80 -13.84
N SER A 272 20.97 31.86 -14.62
CA SER A 272 19.96 30.93 -14.17
C SER A 272 20.44 30.07 -12.98
N THR A 273 21.69 29.60 -13.03
CA THR A 273 22.28 28.78 -11.97
C THR A 273 22.60 29.61 -10.72
N SER A 274 23.15 30.82 -10.90
CA SER A 274 23.44 31.72 -9.78
C SER A 274 22.16 32.14 -9.03
N MET A 275 21.08 32.42 -9.76
CA MET A 275 19.77 32.69 -9.14
C MET A 275 19.22 31.53 -8.36
N MET A 276 19.34 30.29 -8.86
CA MET A 276 18.92 29.08 -8.12
C MET A 276 19.78 28.86 -6.87
N ARG A 277 21.10 29.12 -6.98
CA ARG A 277 22.05 28.99 -5.87
C ARG A 277 21.80 30.02 -4.77
N PHE A 278 21.39 31.23 -5.16
CA PHE A 278 21.09 32.32 -4.22
C PHE A 278 20.00 31.93 -3.22
N MET A 279 18.98 31.20 -3.66
CA MET A 279 17.92 30.64 -2.81
C MET A 279 18.07 29.12 -2.65
N GLY A 280 19.28 28.62 -2.61
CA GLY A 280 19.60 27.19 -2.75
C GLY A 280 18.96 26.32 -1.72
N ARG A 281 19.05 26.67 -0.44
CA ARG A 281 18.49 25.87 0.68
C ARG A 281 16.99 25.63 0.53
N GLN A 282 16.24 26.68 0.24
CA GLN A 282 14.79 26.59 0.07
C GLN A 282 14.43 25.79 -1.21
N THR A 283 15.19 26.00 -2.29
CA THR A 283 14.98 25.28 -3.55
C THR A 283 15.18 23.79 -3.37
N VAL A 284 16.28 23.36 -2.75
CA VAL A 284 16.57 21.95 -2.47
C VAL A 284 15.48 21.31 -1.62
N LYS A 285 15.08 21.95 -0.51
CA LYS A 285 14.00 21.42 0.35
C LYS A 285 12.70 21.19 -0.42
N ASN A 286 12.31 22.15 -1.27
CA ASN A 286 11.09 22.04 -2.06
C ASN A 286 11.18 20.90 -3.09
N MET A 287 12.32 20.79 -3.77
CA MET A 287 12.56 19.71 -4.73
C MET A 287 12.54 18.33 -4.04
N CYS A 288 13.11 18.21 -2.83
CA CYS A 288 13.03 16.97 -2.04
C CYS A 288 11.60 16.62 -1.65
N VAL A 289 10.80 17.60 -1.18
CA VAL A 289 9.40 17.36 -0.80
C VAL A 289 8.58 16.93 -2.02
N ILE A 290 8.76 17.59 -3.17
CA ILE A 290 8.08 17.20 -4.42
C ILE A 290 8.49 15.79 -4.83
N SER A 291 9.79 15.44 -4.78
CA SER A 291 10.27 14.08 -5.11
C SER A 291 9.64 13.01 -4.21
N PHE A 292 9.58 13.28 -2.91
CA PHE A 292 9.01 12.35 -1.94
C PHE A 292 7.50 12.17 -2.14
N LEU A 293 6.77 13.24 -2.39
CA LEU A 293 5.34 13.15 -2.66
C LEU A 293 5.03 12.45 -3.99
N ILE A 294 5.85 12.66 -5.03
CA ILE A 294 5.72 11.91 -6.30
C ILE A 294 5.99 10.43 -6.06
N ALA A 295 7.03 10.09 -5.29
CA ALA A 295 7.32 8.71 -4.95
C ALA A 295 6.14 8.06 -4.18
N GLY A 296 5.56 8.77 -3.22
CA GLY A 296 4.38 8.30 -2.47
C GLY A 296 3.14 8.12 -3.35
N ALA A 297 2.88 9.05 -4.27
CA ALA A 297 1.78 8.95 -5.23
C ALA A 297 1.94 7.74 -6.17
N LEU A 298 3.12 7.58 -6.74
CA LEU A 298 3.42 6.47 -7.64
C LEU A 298 3.46 5.13 -6.91
N PHE A 299 3.94 5.08 -5.65
CA PHE A 299 3.85 3.87 -4.82
C PHE A 299 2.41 3.39 -4.70
N ALA A 300 1.51 4.30 -4.36
CA ALA A 300 0.10 3.99 -4.25
C ALA A 300 -0.49 3.47 -5.57
N VAL A 301 -0.14 4.08 -6.69
CA VAL A 301 -0.64 3.67 -8.02
C VAL A 301 -0.02 2.35 -8.48
N PHE A 302 1.28 2.11 -8.24
CA PHE A 302 1.97 0.89 -8.67
C PHE A 302 1.53 -0.36 -7.94
N TYR A 303 1.02 -0.22 -6.72
CA TYR A 303 0.55 -1.36 -5.94
C TYR A 303 -0.65 -2.05 -6.58
N VAL A 304 -1.50 -1.30 -7.28
CA VAL A 304 -2.74 -1.77 -7.88
C VAL A 304 -2.53 -2.82 -8.99
N PRO A 305 -1.75 -2.55 -10.04
CA PRO A 305 -1.51 -3.54 -11.10
C PRO A 305 -0.89 -4.82 -10.56
N ASN A 306 0.01 -4.70 -9.58
CA ASN A 306 0.68 -5.86 -8.98
C ASN A 306 -0.30 -6.79 -8.26
N MET A 307 -1.31 -6.22 -7.58
CA MET A 307 -2.35 -7.03 -6.93
C MET A 307 -3.30 -7.68 -7.92
N VAL A 308 -3.76 -6.92 -8.92
CA VAL A 308 -4.82 -7.37 -9.84
C VAL A 308 -4.33 -8.47 -10.78
N THR A 309 -3.10 -8.37 -11.30
CA THR A 309 -2.57 -9.33 -12.29
C THR A 309 -2.47 -10.74 -11.73
N GLY A 310 -1.95 -10.92 -10.51
CA GLY A 310 -1.76 -12.24 -9.89
C GLY A 310 -3.07 -12.97 -9.61
N ILE A 311 -4.12 -12.23 -9.25
CA ILE A 311 -5.44 -12.80 -8.93
C ILE A 311 -6.18 -13.21 -10.19
N TYR A 312 -6.19 -12.34 -11.19
CA TYR A 312 -6.85 -12.63 -12.45
C TYR A 312 -6.31 -13.91 -13.09
N ASP A 313 -5.00 -14.12 -13.06
CA ASP A 313 -4.37 -15.33 -13.56
C ASP A 313 -4.78 -16.58 -12.77
N THR A 314 -4.88 -16.47 -11.45
CA THR A 314 -5.30 -17.58 -10.60
C THR A 314 -6.75 -18.02 -10.87
N LEU A 315 -7.67 -17.06 -10.97
CA LEU A 315 -9.08 -17.33 -11.24
C LEU A 315 -9.32 -17.86 -12.66
N LYS A 316 -8.64 -17.28 -13.65
CA LYS A 316 -8.77 -17.69 -15.06
C LYS A 316 -8.27 -19.11 -15.30
N ASN A 317 -7.23 -19.53 -14.60
CA ASN A 317 -6.62 -20.85 -14.76
C ASN A 317 -7.34 -21.96 -13.97
N ASN A 318 -8.29 -21.65 -13.08
CA ASN A 318 -9.05 -22.68 -12.36
C ASN A 318 -10.07 -23.36 -13.29
N PRO A 319 -9.94 -24.69 -13.53
CA PRO A 319 -10.84 -25.42 -14.45
C PRO A 319 -12.18 -25.79 -13.83
N ILE A 320 -12.35 -25.63 -12.51
CA ILE A 320 -13.50 -26.07 -11.73
C ILE A 320 -14.29 -24.84 -11.25
N ASP A 321 -15.60 -24.84 -11.49
CA ASP A 321 -16.45 -23.71 -11.08
C ASP A 321 -16.84 -23.79 -9.59
N TYR A 322 -17.13 -25.01 -9.09
CA TYR A 322 -17.61 -25.27 -7.74
C TYR A 322 -16.76 -26.35 -7.08
N THR A 323 -16.10 -26.02 -5.98
CA THR A 323 -15.37 -26.97 -5.14
C THR A 323 -15.70 -26.73 -3.67
N PHE A 324 -16.03 -27.76 -2.93
CA PHE A 324 -16.09 -27.70 -1.48
C PHE A 324 -15.67 -29.02 -0.86
N THR A 325 -15.02 -28.93 0.29
CA THR A 325 -14.53 -30.08 1.04
C THR A 325 -15.24 -30.12 2.38
N TYR A 326 -15.65 -31.27 2.81
CA TYR A 326 -16.26 -31.50 4.11
C TYR A 326 -15.65 -32.73 4.81
N ASN A 327 -15.64 -32.72 6.12
CA ASN A 327 -15.21 -33.86 6.91
C ASN A 327 -16.34 -34.89 7.00
N GLN A 328 -16.03 -36.17 6.94
CA GLN A 328 -17.06 -37.22 6.95
C GLN A 328 -17.92 -37.29 8.22
N ARG A 329 -17.56 -36.55 9.28
CA ARG A 329 -18.41 -36.38 10.47
C ARG A 329 -19.66 -35.53 10.21
N ASP A 330 -19.62 -34.66 9.20
CA ASP A 330 -20.72 -33.76 8.92
C ASP A 330 -21.79 -34.35 8.00
N LYS A 331 -23.01 -33.83 8.13
CA LYS A 331 -24.10 -34.15 7.20
C LYS A 331 -23.77 -33.54 5.83
N GLN A 332 -23.71 -34.40 4.83
CA GLN A 332 -23.34 -34.00 3.46
C GLN A 332 -24.50 -33.29 2.77
N VAL A 333 -24.13 -32.33 1.89
CA VAL A 333 -25.01 -31.88 0.81
C VAL A 333 -24.91 -32.92 -0.28
N SER A 334 -25.94 -33.73 -0.45
CA SER A 334 -25.95 -34.83 -1.43
C SER A 334 -26.02 -34.31 -2.87
N LYS A 335 -25.61 -35.16 -3.81
CA LYS A 335 -25.75 -34.84 -5.24
C LYS A 335 -27.19 -34.42 -5.60
N LYS A 336 -28.19 -35.13 -5.04
CA LYS A 336 -29.62 -34.84 -5.24
C LYS A 336 -30.00 -33.42 -4.72
N ASP A 337 -29.47 -33.03 -3.55
CA ASP A 337 -29.74 -31.70 -3.01
C ASP A 337 -29.16 -30.60 -3.92
N ILE A 338 -27.95 -30.83 -4.47
CA ILE A 338 -27.32 -29.92 -5.39
C ILE A 338 -28.10 -29.84 -6.70
N GLU A 339 -28.54 -30.97 -7.25
CA GLU A 339 -29.37 -31.03 -8.47
C GLU A 339 -30.72 -30.33 -8.26
N GLN A 340 -31.41 -30.57 -7.15
CA GLN A 340 -32.66 -29.84 -6.83
C GLN A 340 -32.47 -28.33 -6.72
N LEU A 341 -31.37 -27.91 -6.14
CA LEU A 341 -31.05 -26.48 -6.04
C LEU A 341 -30.71 -25.91 -7.41
N ALA A 342 -29.98 -26.63 -8.25
CA ALA A 342 -29.64 -26.24 -9.60
C ALA A 342 -30.89 -26.12 -10.49
N ASP A 343 -31.83 -27.07 -10.39
CA ASP A 343 -33.10 -27.03 -11.11
C ASP A 343 -33.93 -25.79 -10.73
N LYS A 344 -33.97 -25.43 -9.44
CA LYS A 344 -34.63 -24.21 -8.96
C LYS A 344 -34.10 -22.93 -9.67
N HIS A 345 -32.83 -22.94 -10.03
CA HIS A 345 -32.15 -21.82 -10.70
C HIS A 345 -32.01 -22.00 -12.22
N ASN A 346 -32.60 -23.06 -12.81
CA ASN A 346 -32.48 -23.44 -14.22
C ASN A 346 -31.02 -23.63 -14.65
N ILE A 347 -30.24 -24.35 -13.86
CA ILE A 347 -28.80 -24.62 -14.06
C ILE A 347 -28.61 -26.14 -14.25
N LYS A 348 -27.74 -26.50 -15.20
CA LYS A 348 -27.35 -27.91 -15.43
C LYS A 348 -25.95 -28.16 -14.87
N ILE A 349 -25.85 -29.19 -14.03
CA ILE A 349 -24.57 -29.61 -13.46
C ILE A 349 -23.82 -30.46 -14.48
N GLN A 350 -22.53 -30.19 -14.61
CA GLN A 350 -21.62 -30.89 -15.51
C GLN A 350 -20.40 -31.40 -14.73
N ASN A 351 -19.81 -32.48 -15.19
CA ASN A 351 -18.57 -33.05 -14.65
C ASN A 351 -18.56 -33.22 -13.13
N TYR A 352 -19.69 -33.66 -12.56
CA TYR A 352 -19.77 -33.89 -11.10
C TYR A 352 -18.82 -35.00 -10.68
N MET A 353 -17.97 -34.71 -9.71
CA MET A 353 -17.03 -35.67 -9.11
C MET A 353 -17.03 -35.55 -7.60
N GLU A 354 -16.85 -36.66 -6.94
CA GLU A 354 -16.66 -36.75 -5.50
C GLU A 354 -15.34 -37.52 -5.25
N ILE A 355 -14.42 -36.89 -4.53
CA ILE A 355 -13.07 -37.44 -4.35
C ILE A 355 -12.77 -37.53 -2.87
N PRO A 356 -12.61 -38.76 -2.34
CA PRO A 356 -12.22 -38.98 -0.97
C PRO A 356 -10.75 -38.62 -0.77
N SER A 357 -10.43 -38.08 0.40
CA SER A 357 -9.08 -37.79 0.84
C SER A 357 -8.93 -38.12 2.33
N ILE A 358 -7.68 -38.30 2.76
CA ILE A 358 -7.32 -38.53 4.14
C ILE A 358 -6.33 -37.51 4.63
N GLU A 359 -6.41 -37.15 5.91
CA GLU A 359 -5.43 -36.31 6.59
C GLU A 359 -4.39 -37.21 7.27
N LEU A 360 -3.11 -37.04 6.88
CA LEU A 360 -1.98 -37.77 7.48
C LEU A 360 -0.97 -36.74 8.01
N ILE A 361 -0.16 -37.18 8.99
CA ILE A 361 0.91 -36.34 9.55
C ILE A 361 2.13 -36.42 8.64
N VAL A 362 2.69 -35.27 8.32
CA VAL A 362 3.93 -35.15 7.56
C VAL A 362 5.04 -34.54 8.40
N ASP A 363 6.28 -34.80 8.00
CA ASP A 363 7.45 -34.12 8.57
C ASP A 363 7.54 -32.67 8.09
N GLY A 364 8.29 -31.87 8.82
CA GLY A 364 8.48 -30.46 8.47
C GLY A 364 9.58 -29.78 9.26
N VAL A 365 9.79 -28.52 8.99
CA VAL A 365 10.73 -27.68 9.73
C VAL A 365 9.96 -26.55 10.39
N GLU A 366 9.98 -26.55 11.71
CA GLU A 366 9.41 -25.45 12.48
C GLU A 366 10.46 -24.35 12.66
N SER A 367 10.05 -23.10 12.45
CA SER A 367 10.91 -21.94 12.70
C SER A 367 10.54 -21.32 14.04
N ILE A 368 11.42 -21.44 15.02
CA ILE A 368 11.24 -20.86 16.35
C ILE A 368 11.96 -19.49 16.36
N TYR A 369 11.20 -18.43 16.64
CA TYR A 369 11.72 -17.07 16.70
C TYR A 369 12.10 -16.72 18.12
N HIS A 370 13.38 -16.49 18.37
CA HIS A 370 13.89 -16.06 19.68
C HIS A 370 13.86 -14.53 19.81
N LYS A 371 13.86 -14.05 21.06
CA LYS A 371 13.82 -12.59 21.36
C LYS A 371 15.08 -11.84 20.90
N ASP A 372 16.19 -12.53 20.76
CA ASP A 372 17.47 -12.00 20.27
C ASP A 372 17.51 -11.85 18.73
N GLY A 373 16.45 -12.28 18.03
CA GLY A 373 16.34 -12.24 16.59
C GLY A 373 16.82 -13.52 15.88
N THR A 374 17.37 -14.49 16.58
CA THR A 374 17.76 -15.77 15.98
C THR A 374 16.54 -16.61 15.63
N ILE A 375 16.62 -17.33 14.52
CA ILE A 375 15.58 -18.24 14.05
C ILE A 375 16.16 -19.65 14.10
N GLU A 376 15.72 -20.43 15.07
CA GLU A 376 16.07 -21.83 15.15
C GLU A 376 15.15 -22.65 14.23
N LYS A 377 15.73 -23.41 13.31
CA LYS A 377 15.01 -24.32 12.44
C LYS A 377 15.10 -25.73 12.97
N VAL A 378 14.01 -26.21 13.57
CA VAL A 378 13.93 -27.55 14.15
C VAL A 378 13.20 -28.46 13.17
N TYR A 379 13.91 -29.49 12.69
CA TYR A 379 13.29 -30.55 11.89
C TYR A 379 12.48 -31.49 12.76
N MET A 380 11.25 -31.74 12.37
CA MET A 380 10.32 -32.63 13.05
C MET A 380 9.85 -33.71 12.10
N LYS A 381 9.98 -34.97 12.48
CA LYS A 381 9.46 -36.09 11.69
C LYS A 381 7.92 -36.13 11.66
N LYS A 382 7.29 -35.49 12.63
CA LYS A 382 5.84 -35.32 12.74
C LYS A 382 5.57 -33.84 12.98
N SER A 383 5.12 -33.11 11.97
CA SER A 383 4.96 -31.64 12.01
C SER A 383 3.50 -31.20 12.02
N SER A 384 2.76 -31.51 10.97
CA SER A 384 1.39 -31.02 10.74
C SER A 384 0.58 -32.00 9.91
N TYR A 385 -0.73 -31.80 9.83
CA TYR A 385 -1.58 -32.51 8.90
C TYR A 385 -1.45 -31.96 7.47
N ASP A 386 -1.42 -32.90 6.50
CA ASP A 386 -1.60 -32.60 5.09
C ASP A 386 -2.58 -33.59 4.45
N MET A 387 -3.09 -33.24 3.26
CA MET A 387 -4.14 -34.00 2.56
C MET A 387 -3.54 -34.97 1.56
N PHE A 388 -4.05 -36.20 1.56
CA PHE A 388 -3.62 -37.26 0.68
C PHE A 388 -4.76 -37.85 -0.14
N PHE A 389 -4.54 -38.01 -1.43
CA PHE A 389 -5.47 -38.62 -2.39
C PHE A 389 -4.97 -39.96 -2.90
N ASN A 390 -5.90 -40.80 -3.30
CA ASN A 390 -5.62 -42.02 -4.03
C ASN A 390 -5.31 -41.70 -5.50
N SER A 391 -4.28 -42.33 -6.08
CA SER A 391 -3.87 -42.15 -7.48
C SER A 391 -4.96 -42.47 -8.49
N LYS A 392 -5.83 -43.47 -8.23
CA LYS A 392 -6.92 -43.82 -9.13
C LYS A 392 -8.00 -42.74 -9.20
N ASP A 393 -8.39 -42.16 -8.05
CA ASP A 393 -9.41 -41.13 -8.00
C ASP A 393 -8.88 -39.81 -8.51
N PHE A 394 -7.62 -39.49 -8.22
CA PHE A 394 -6.98 -38.32 -8.75
C PHE A 394 -6.73 -38.39 -10.27
N SER A 395 -6.46 -39.60 -10.79
CA SER A 395 -6.37 -39.83 -12.25
C SER A 395 -7.69 -39.50 -12.97
N LYS A 396 -8.81 -39.82 -12.36
CA LYS A 396 -10.15 -39.45 -12.91
C LYS A 396 -10.33 -37.94 -12.94
N LEU A 397 -9.89 -37.23 -11.88
CA LEU A 397 -9.98 -35.79 -11.78
C LEU A 397 -9.21 -35.08 -12.88
N ILE A 398 -7.97 -35.48 -13.12
CA ILE A 398 -7.11 -34.81 -14.12
C ILE A 398 -7.29 -35.38 -15.55
N GLY A 399 -8.05 -36.46 -15.70
CA GLY A 399 -8.29 -37.10 -17.00
C GLY A 399 -7.03 -37.81 -17.59
N LYS A 400 -6.03 -38.10 -16.75
CA LYS A 400 -4.75 -38.72 -17.16
C LYS A 400 -4.37 -39.79 -16.17
N PRO A 401 -3.82 -40.94 -16.63
CA PRO A 401 -3.35 -42.01 -15.72
C PRO A 401 -2.15 -41.52 -14.92
N ILE A 402 -2.18 -41.77 -13.62
CA ILE A 402 -1.09 -41.50 -12.68
C ILE A 402 -0.51 -42.83 -12.23
N THR A 403 0.79 -43.03 -12.47
CA THR A 403 1.53 -44.21 -12.02
C THR A 403 2.53 -43.79 -10.94
N ILE A 404 2.40 -44.37 -9.75
CA ILE A 404 3.27 -44.10 -8.59
C ILE A 404 3.69 -45.48 -8.04
N LYS A 405 4.95 -45.66 -7.70
CA LYS A 405 5.45 -46.88 -7.04
C LYS A 405 5.14 -46.85 -5.55
N ASN A 406 5.13 -48.04 -4.93
CA ASN A 406 5.00 -48.13 -3.48
C ASN A 406 6.11 -47.38 -2.77
N GLY A 407 5.76 -46.66 -1.70
CA GLY A 407 6.69 -45.80 -0.95
C GLY A 407 7.07 -44.47 -1.66
N GLU A 408 6.38 -44.14 -2.77
CA GLU A 408 6.55 -42.85 -3.46
C GLU A 408 5.27 -42.01 -3.40
N TYR A 409 5.42 -40.69 -3.55
CA TYR A 409 4.29 -39.76 -3.65
C TYR A 409 4.53 -38.66 -4.70
N LEU A 410 3.44 -38.09 -5.19
CA LEU A 410 3.44 -36.90 -6.04
C LEU A 410 2.84 -35.71 -5.28
N ALA A 411 3.45 -34.54 -5.42
CA ALA A 411 2.90 -33.29 -4.86
C ALA A 411 1.94 -32.63 -5.85
N VAL A 412 0.79 -32.16 -5.38
CA VAL A 412 -0.18 -31.42 -6.19
C VAL A 412 0.17 -29.92 -6.11
N VAL A 413 0.48 -29.32 -7.25
CA VAL A 413 0.94 -27.94 -7.35
C VAL A 413 0.09 -27.14 -8.33
N ASN A 414 -0.07 -25.84 -8.10
CA ASN A 414 -0.72 -24.95 -9.06
C ASN A 414 0.26 -24.48 -10.13
N LYS A 415 -0.27 -24.18 -11.32
CA LYS A 415 0.49 -23.56 -12.39
C LYS A 415 1.02 -22.18 -11.92
N GLY A 416 2.32 -21.94 -12.15
CA GLY A 416 3.01 -20.75 -11.65
C GLY A 416 3.78 -20.98 -10.35
N ASN A 417 3.43 -22.00 -9.54
CA ASN A 417 4.15 -22.39 -8.33
C ASN A 417 5.04 -23.64 -8.54
N GLU A 418 5.25 -24.02 -9.79
CA GLU A 418 5.93 -25.26 -10.18
C GLU A 418 7.40 -25.33 -9.74
N ASN A 419 8.00 -24.19 -9.51
CA ASN A 419 9.41 -24.07 -9.16
C ASN A 419 9.64 -23.64 -7.69
N GLN A 420 8.61 -23.56 -6.89
CA GLN A 420 8.80 -23.43 -5.46
C GLN A 420 9.45 -24.71 -4.95
N ASP A 421 10.53 -24.54 -4.17
CA ASP A 421 11.15 -25.66 -3.45
C ASP A 421 10.14 -26.15 -2.40
N TYR A 422 9.24 -27.00 -2.83
CA TYR A 422 8.42 -27.76 -1.89
C TYR A 422 9.39 -28.56 -1.04
N LYS A 423 9.37 -28.35 0.27
CA LYS A 423 10.12 -29.18 1.19
C LYS A 423 9.49 -30.55 1.14
N TYR A 424 10.18 -31.45 0.46
CA TYR A 424 9.72 -32.79 0.22
C TYR A 424 9.56 -33.51 1.53
N THR A 425 8.35 -34.02 1.78
CA THR A 425 8.03 -34.90 2.89
C THR A 425 8.89 -36.16 2.80
N LYS A 426 9.62 -36.49 3.85
CA LYS A 426 10.43 -37.70 3.96
C LYS A 426 9.72 -38.80 4.72
N PHE A 427 8.81 -38.41 5.63
CA PHE A 427 8.05 -39.32 6.47
C PHE A 427 6.57 -38.95 6.44
N ILE A 428 5.73 -39.99 6.29
CA ILE A 428 4.29 -39.88 6.40
C ILE A 428 3.87 -40.78 7.57
N SER A 429 3.02 -40.28 8.46
CA SER A 429 2.61 -41.02 9.65
C SER A 429 1.10 -41.01 9.77
N SER A 430 0.54 -42.16 10.22
CA SER A 430 -0.85 -42.22 10.60
C SER A 430 -1.08 -41.46 11.91
N PRO A 431 -2.13 -40.62 12.01
CA PRO A 431 -2.44 -39.89 13.24
C PRO A 431 -2.90 -40.79 14.39
N VAL A 432 -3.20 -42.07 14.14
CA VAL A 432 -3.66 -43.06 15.14
C VAL A 432 -2.48 -43.88 15.66
N THR A 433 -1.73 -44.50 14.76
CA THR A 433 -0.59 -45.37 15.15
C THR A 433 0.71 -44.60 15.37
N GLU A 434 0.76 -43.38 14.88
CA GLU A 434 1.93 -42.49 14.86
C GLU A 434 3.21 -43.13 14.31
N LYS A 435 3.09 -44.24 13.59
CA LYS A 435 4.22 -44.95 12.98
C LYS A 435 4.75 -44.12 11.80
N GLU A 436 6.05 -43.78 11.84
CA GLU A 436 6.77 -43.07 10.80
C GLU A 436 7.10 -44.03 9.65
N ILE A 437 6.58 -43.75 8.47
CA ILE A 437 6.87 -44.52 7.25
C ILE A 437 7.62 -43.62 6.29
N PRO A 438 8.84 -44.03 5.83
CA PRO A 438 9.61 -43.24 4.88
C PRO A 438 8.95 -43.27 3.49
N PHE A 439 8.83 -42.09 2.87
CA PHE A 439 8.34 -41.90 1.51
C PHE A 439 9.31 -41.08 0.68
N ARG A 440 9.32 -41.34 -0.62
CA ARG A 440 10.17 -40.67 -1.58
C ARG A 440 9.32 -39.79 -2.50
N TYR A 441 9.78 -38.58 -2.71
CA TYR A 441 9.22 -37.67 -3.71
C TYR A 441 9.48 -38.19 -5.13
N ALA A 442 8.44 -38.45 -5.91
CA ALA A 442 8.53 -38.93 -7.30
C ALA A 442 8.26 -37.85 -8.34
N GLY A 443 7.74 -36.70 -7.94
CA GLY A 443 7.43 -35.62 -8.88
C GLY A 443 6.20 -34.80 -8.46
N LYS A 444 5.68 -34.01 -9.41
CA LYS A 444 4.56 -33.11 -9.18
C LYS A 444 3.45 -33.27 -10.21
N ILE A 445 2.21 -32.95 -9.79
CA ILE A 445 1.04 -32.88 -10.64
C ILE A 445 0.55 -31.43 -10.65
N ILE A 446 0.36 -30.86 -11.83
CA ILE A 446 -0.20 -29.51 -11.97
C ILE A 446 -1.72 -29.63 -11.93
N PHE A 447 -2.33 -29.05 -10.88
CA PHE A 447 -3.78 -28.93 -10.75
C PHE A 447 -4.14 -27.58 -10.17
N ASN A 448 -4.88 -26.79 -10.92
CA ASN A 448 -5.22 -25.42 -10.55
C ASN A 448 -6.47 -25.27 -9.65
N GLY A 449 -7.11 -26.36 -9.29
CA GLY A 449 -8.21 -26.37 -8.35
C GLY A 449 -7.72 -26.20 -6.89
N SER A 450 -8.55 -25.66 -6.03
CA SER A 450 -8.26 -25.53 -4.60
C SER A 450 -9.25 -26.36 -3.79
N PHE A 451 -8.75 -27.26 -2.99
CA PHE A 451 -9.57 -28.11 -2.10
C PHE A 451 -9.93 -27.40 -0.80
N PHE A 452 -9.05 -26.56 -0.29
CA PHE A 452 -9.25 -25.73 0.90
C PHE A 452 -9.02 -24.26 0.62
N GLN A 453 -9.73 -23.43 1.37
CA GLN A 453 -9.50 -22.01 1.37
C GLN A 453 -8.10 -21.70 1.95
N ASN A 454 -7.43 -20.67 1.40
CA ASN A 454 -6.13 -20.18 1.86
C ASN A 454 -4.99 -21.21 1.88
N ARG A 455 -5.11 -22.35 1.17
CA ARG A 455 -4.08 -23.40 1.10
C ARG A 455 -3.56 -23.80 2.49
N SER A 456 -4.45 -23.97 3.43
CA SER A 456 -4.11 -24.37 4.80
C SER A 456 -3.42 -25.73 4.90
N MET A 457 -3.53 -26.56 3.85
CA MET A 457 -2.93 -27.89 3.75
C MET A 457 -2.35 -28.11 2.36
N ASN A 458 -1.20 -28.80 2.28
CA ASN A 458 -0.68 -29.30 1.02
C ASN A 458 -1.47 -30.55 0.58
N ALA A 459 -1.46 -30.82 -0.71
CA ALA A 459 -2.11 -31.99 -1.29
C ALA A 459 -1.08 -32.91 -1.96
N TYR A 460 -1.21 -34.20 -1.66
CA TYR A 460 -0.33 -35.24 -2.20
C TYR A 460 -1.13 -36.40 -2.76
N VAL A 461 -0.54 -37.14 -3.67
CA VAL A 461 -1.13 -38.34 -4.26
C VAL A 461 -0.26 -39.55 -3.93
N LEU A 462 -0.87 -40.57 -3.37
CA LEU A 462 -0.27 -41.87 -3.09
C LEU A 462 -0.76 -42.93 -4.08
N ASN A 463 -0.02 -44.02 -4.21
CA ASN A 463 -0.55 -45.17 -4.92
C ASN A 463 -1.73 -45.84 -4.15
N ASP A 464 -2.45 -46.71 -4.82
CA ASP A 464 -3.67 -47.33 -4.25
C ASP A 464 -3.36 -48.24 -3.04
N GLU A 465 -2.23 -48.93 -3.03
CA GLU A 465 -1.83 -49.86 -1.96
C GLU A 465 -1.42 -49.09 -0.70
N ASP A 466 -0.55 -48.07 -0.86
CA ASP A 466 -0.11 -47.25 0.26
C ASP A 466 -1.28 -46.46 0.86
N TYR A 467 -2.16 -45.89 0.03
CA TYR A 467 -3.37 -45.21 0.48
C TYR A 467 -4.26 -46.12 1.31
N LYS A 468 -4.53 -47.33 0.81
CA LYS A 468 -5.35 -48.34 1.53
C LYS A 468 -4.68 -48.82 2.82
N SER A 469 -3.37 -48.87 2.88
CA SER A 469 -2.65 -49.24 4.09
C SER A 469 -2.90 -48.26 5.24
N PHE A 470 -2.90 -46.95 4.92
CA PHE A 470 -3.24 -45.91 5.91
C PHE A 470 -4.70 -45.89 6.32
N THR A 471 -5.62 -46.19 5.39
CA THR A 471 -7.08 -46.14 5.70
C THR A 471 -7.54 -47.21 6.68
N LYS A 472 -6.79 -48.28 6.90
CA LYS A 472 -7.17 -49.38 7.81
C LYS A 472 -7.36 -48.94 9.27
N ASP A 473 -6.53 -47.99 9.71
CA ASP A 473 -6.44 -47.62 11.12
C ASP A 473 -6.89 -46.17 11.40
N LEU A 474 -7.45 -45.47 10.38
CA LEU A 474 -7.83 -44.05 10.51
C LEU A 474 -9.18 -43.88 11.19
N SER A 475 -9.29 -42.88 12.05
CA SER A 475 -10.56 -42.43 12.62
C SER A 475 -11.35 -41.64 11.58
N ILE A 476 -12.68 -41.68 11.66
CA ILE A 476 -13.60 -40.95 10.77
C ILE A 476 -13.27 -39.44 10.66
N LYS A 477 -12.69 -38.88 11.71
CA LYS A 477 -12.26 -37.45 11.72
C LYS A 477 -11.16 -37.12 10.74
N ASN A 478 -10.41 -38.11 10.27
CA ASN A 478 -9.31 -37.91 9.32
C ASN A 478 -9.74 -38.16 7.87
N TYR A 479 -11.03 -38.41 7.62
CA TYR A 479 -11.56 -38.56 6.28
C TYR A 479 -12.28 -37.28 5.84
N ASN A 480 -11.91 -36.80 4.68
CA ASN A 480 -12.56 -35.69 4.00
C ASN A 480 -13.09 -36.15 2.64
N ASN A 481 -14.13 -35.49 2.19
CA ASN A 481 -14.64 -35.66 0.83
C ASN A 481 -14.66 -34.29 0.15
N SER A 482 -14.16 -34.24 -1.06
CA SER A 482 -14.21 -33.04 -1.91
C SER A 482 -15.18 -33.24 -3.04
N ILE A 483 -16.17 -32.37 -3.14
CA ILE A 483 -17.12 -32.31 -4.25
C ILE A 483 -16.66 -31.24 -5.24
N LEU A 484 -16.59 -31.62 -6.51
CA LEU A 484 -16.16 -30.75 -7.62
C LEU A 484 -17.16 -30.88 -8.75
N PHE A 485 -17.59 -29.78 -9.33
CA PHE A 485 -18.44 -29.78 -10.52
C PHE A 485 -18.36 -28.45 -11.28
N ASN A 486 -18.79 -28.50 -12.54
CA ASN A 486 -18.97 -27.35 -13.39
C ASN A 486 -20.45 -27.13 -13.68
N VAL A 487 -20.81 -25.97 -14.17
CA VAL A 487 -22.19 -25.60 -14.53
C VAL A 487 -22.24 -25.02 -15.95
N ASP A 488 -23.38 -25.17 -16.61
CA ASP A 488 -23.60 -24.57 -17.93
C ASP A 488 -23.75 -23.04 -17.85
N LYS A 489 -24.28 -22.53 -16.73
CA LYS A 489 -24.52 -21.13 -16.47
C LYS A 489 -24.25 -20.81 -15.00
N ASP A 490 -23.22 -20.03 -14.75
CA ASP A 490 -22.84 -19.64 -13.40
C ASP A 490 -23.65 -18.42 -12.93
N THR A 491 -24.27 -18.50 -11.75
CA THR A 491 -25.08 -17.43 -11.17
C THR A 491 -24.79 -17.22 -9.68
N TYR A 492 -24.75 -15.97 -9.24
CA TYR A 492 -24.58 -15.63 -7.82
C TYR A 492 -25.69 -16.17 -6.93
N ALA A 493 -26.93 -16.23 -7.43
CA ALA A 493 -28.07 -16.72 -6.66
C ALA A 493 -27.89 -18.20 -6.29
N PHE A 494 -27.54 -19.04 -7.25
CA PHE A 494 -27.26 -20.46 -7.02
C PHE A 494 -26.06 -20.66 -6.08
N ALA A 495 -24.96 -19.96 -6.33
CA ALA A 495 -23.75 -20.07 -5.51
C ALA A 495 -24.00 -19.65 -4.05
N ASN A 496 -24.75 -18.59 -3.82
CA ASN A 496 -25.09 -18.14 -2.46
C ASN A 496 -26.06 -19.10 -1.75
N ASP A 497 -27.06 -19.64 -2.45
CA ASP A 497 -28.00 -20.57 -1.86
C ASP A 497 -27.29 -21.90 -1.52
N LEU A 498 -26.41 -22.40 -2.38
CA LEU A 498 -25.60 -23.58 -2.12
C LEU A 498 -24.65 -23.34 -0.93
N LYS A 499 -23.98 -22.21 -0.87
CA LYS A 499 -23.13 -21.82 0.26
C LYS A 499 -23.92 -21.82 1.57
N LYS A 500 -25.11 -21.21 1.60
CA LYS A 500 -25.98 -21.20 2.78
C LYS A 500 -26.37 -22.61 3.22
N GLU A 501 -26.67 -23.48 2.28
CA GLU A 501 -27.05 -24.88 2.60
C GLU A 501 -25.85 -25.65 3.18
N ILE A 502 -24.64 -25.46 2.63
CA ILE A 502 -23.41 -26.04 3.18
C ILE A 502 -23.19 -25.57 4.63
N ILE A 503 -23.24 -24.25 4.87
CA ILE A 503 -23.02 -23.64 6.20
C ILE A 503 -24.07 -24.18 7.20
N LYS A 504 -25.33 -24.29 6.78
CA LYS A 504 -26.43 -24.80 7.63
C LYS A 504 -26.24 -26.28 8.06
N ARG A 505 -25.65 -27.08 7.18
CA ARG A 505 -25.42 -28.53 7.46
C ARG A 505 -24.11 -28.77 8.19
N THR A 506 -23.19 -27.81 8.19
CA THR A 506 -21.90 -27.95 8.87
C THR A 506 -22.08 -27.84 10.39
N SER A 507 -21.51 -28.81 11.12
CA SER A 507 -21.52 -28.80 12.58
C SER A 507 -20.68 -27.66 13.16
N LYS A 508 -20.97 -27.26 14.39
CA LYS A 508 -20.19 -26.22 15.09
C LYS A 508 -18.72 -26.61 15.25
N GLU A 509 -18.44 -27.90 15.41
CA GLU A 509 -17.09 -28.45 15.54
C GLU A 509 -16.25 -28.26 14.27
N MET A 510 -16.90 -28.20 13.10
CA MET A 510 -16.23 -27.97 11.82
C MET A 510 -16.05 -26.47 11.47
N GLY A 511 -16.43 -25.56 12.35
CA GLY A 511 -16.14 -24.12 12.24
C GLY A 511 -14.68 -23.78 12.50
N MET A 512 -13.73 -24.60 12.07
CA MET A 512 -12.30 -24.44 12.33
C MET A 512 -11.70 -23.28 11.54
N PHE A 513 -10.80 -22.55 12.19
CA PHE A 513 -9.97 -21.54 11.48
C PHE A 513 -9.09 -22.19 10.41
N SER A 514 -8.81 -21.46 9.33
CA SER A 514 -8.02 -21.96 8.19
C SER A 514 -6.61 -22.42 8.56
N GLY A 515 -6.00 -21.82 9.57
CA GLY A 515 -4.68 -22.21 10.10
C GLY A 515 -4.75 -23.22 11.28
N TYR A 516 -5.94 -23.65 11.69
CA TYR A 516 -6.07 -24.57 12.83
C TYR A 516 -5.66 -25.99 12.44
N ASP A 517 -4.74 -26.56 13.20
CA ASP A 517 -4.25 -27.92 13.07
C ASP A 517 -4.25 -28.59 14.47
N GLU A 518 -5.11 -29.60 14.62
CA GLU A 518 -5.30 -30.31 15.90
C GLU A 518 -4.02 -31.01 16.39
N TYR A 519 -3.21 -31.51 15.45
CA TYR A 519 -1.95 -32.17 15.79
C TYR A 519 -0.92 -31.17 16.29
N VAL A 520 -0.79 -30.04 15.62
CA VAL A 520 0.09 -28.95 16.05
C VAL A 520 -0.33 -28.43 17.42
N LYS A 521 -1.64 -28.26 17.68
CA LYS A 521 -2.14 -27.84 19.00
C LYS A 521 -1.72 -28.81 20.10
N LYS A 522 -1.99 -30.13 19.93
CA LYS A 522 -1.58 -31.18 20.91
C LYS A 522 -0.07 -31.14 21.18
N ARG A 523 0.72 -30.96 20.15
CA ARG A 523 2.19 -30.86 20.25
C ARG A 523 2.63 -29.64 21.07
N TYR A 524 2.01 -28.47 20.82
CA TYR A 524 2.30 -27.26 21.60
C TYR A 524 1.92 -27.45 23.09
N GLU A 525 0.74 -27.99 23.34
CA GLU A 525 0.25 -28.30 24.71
C GLU A 525 1.17 -29.29 25.44
N SER A 526 1.65 -30.34 24.75
CA SER A 526 2.58 -31.34 25.32
C SER A 526 3.95 -30.75 25.69
N THR A 527 4.36 -29.64 25.06
CA THR A 527 5.58 -28.92 25.36
C THR A 527 5.39 -27.74 26.34
N GLY A 528 4.18 -27.57 26.90
CA GLY A 528 3.83 -26.47 27.81
C GLY A 528 3.75 -25.11 27.11
N ARG A 529 3.71 -25.08 25.78
CA ARG A 529 3.56 -23.86 24.98
C ARG A 529 2.10 -23.62 24.66
N LYS A 530 1.68 -22.36 24.64
CA LYS A 530 0.37 -21.99 24.10
C LYS A 530 0.37 -22.12 22.58
N TYR A 531 -0.72 -22.64 22.06
CA TYR A 531 -0.90 -22.69 20.63
C TYR A 531 -1.15 -21.30 20.07
N PHE A 532 -0.41 -20.89 19.03
CA PHE A 532 -0.41 -19.52 18.50
C PHE A 532 -1.78 -19.04 18.03
N MET A 533 -2.64 -19.95 17.55
CA MET A 533 -4.01 -19.61 17.14
C MET A 533 -4.91 -19.24 18.33
N ASP A 534 -4.65 -19.76 19.52
CA ASP A 534 -5.40 -19.40 20.72
C ASP A 534 -5.04 -17.98 21.21
N GLU A 535 -3.87 -17.47 20.86
CA GLU A 535 -3.45 -16.08 21.16
C GLU A 535 -4.00 -15.08 20.12
N GLU A 536 -4.05 -15.48 18.86
CA GLU A 536 -4.52 -14.63 17.76
C GLU A 536 -6.04 -14.48 17.73
N TYR A 537 -6.78 -15.50 18.27
CA TYR A 537 -8.23 -15.54 18.33
C TYR A 537 -8.71 -15.75 19.78
N PRO A 538 -9.04 -14.66 20.51
CA PRO A 538 -9.32 -14.69 21.96
C PRO A 538 -10.50 -15.54 22.40
N SER A 539 -11.31 -16.08 21.47
CA SER A 539 -12.40 -17.03 21.82
C SER A 539 -11.89 -18.36 22.39
N GLY A 540 -10.57 -18.61 22.34
CA GLY A 540 -9.93 -19.79 22.98
C GLY A 540 -10.29 -21.15 22.42
N GLU A 541 -11.25 -21.22 21.49
CA GLU A 541 -11.83 -22.48 21.02
C GLU A 541 -11.34 -22.89 19.62
N GLY A 542 -10.59 -22.05 18.91
CA GLY A 542 -10.13 -22.31 17.52
C GLY A 542 -11.29 -22.46 16.52
N HIS A 543 -12.53 -22.10 16.93
CA HIS A 543 -13.74 -22.25 16.14
C HIS A 543 -14.42 -20.92 15.83
N LEU A 544 -14.94 -20.81 14.61
CA LEU A 544 -15.73 -19.70 14.12
C LEU A 544 -17.22 -19.95 14.34
N LYS A 545 -17.97 -18.88 14.63
CA LYS A 545 -19.43 -18.96 14.53
C LYS A 545 -19.82 -18.99 13.06
N LEU A 546 -20.40 -20.08 12.63
CA LEU A 546 -20.88 -20.29 11.28
C LEU A 546 -22.21 -19.55 11.07
N ASP A 547 -22.14 -18.36 10.50
CA ASP A 547 -23.29 -17.53 10.10
C ASP A 547 -23.16 -17.24 8.60
N PRO A 548 -24.16 -17.61 7.77
CA PRO A 548 -24.13 -17.32 6.34
C PRO A 548 -23.90 -15.85 5.96
N ASN A 549 -24.25 -14.94 6.86
CA ASN A 549 -24.08 -13.50 6.67
C ASN A 549 -22.71 -12.97 7.15
N ASN A 550 -21.88 -13.83 7.75
CA ASN A 550 -20.55 -13.44 8.21
C ASN A 550 -19.54 -13.44 7.05
N ASN A 551 -19.21 -12.26 6.56
CA ASN A 551 -18.23 -12.08 5.48
C ASN A 551 -16.80 -12.49 5.85
N GLN A 552 -16.50 -12.69 7.14
CA GLN A 552 -15.18 -13.15 7.59
C GLN A 552 -14.96 -14.65 7.41
N LEU A 553 -16.03 -15.43 7.18
CA LEU A 553 -15.90 -16.87 6.91
C LEU A 553 -15.03 -17.13 5.67
N TYR A 554 -15.12 -16.29 4.65
CA TYR A 554 -14.30 -16.40 3.44
C TYR A 554 -12.78 -16.41 3.75
N LEU A 555 -12.34 -15.62 4.71
CA LEU A 555 -10.92 -15.49 5.04
C LEU A 555 -10.43 -16.48 6.08
N ASN A 556 -11.32 -16.87 6.99
CA ASN A 556 -10.92 -17.52 8.24
C ASN A 556 -11.39 -18.97 8.37
N TRP A 557 -12.38 -19.42 7.62
CA TRP A 557 -12.92 -20.77 7.77
C TRP A 557 -12.17 -21.79 6.91
N LYS A 558 -11.66 -22.87 7.52
CA LYS A 558 -10.91 -23.95 6.86
C LYS A 558 -11.69 -24.60 5.72
N TYR A 559 -12.97 -24.90 5.92
CA TYR A 559 -13.86 -25.60 4.99
C TYR A 559 -14.73 -24.67 4.15
N TYR A 560 -14.36 -23.38 4.03
CA TYR A 560 -15.13 -22.45 3.21
C TYR A 560 -15.19 -22.94 1.75
N PRO A 561 -16.39 -22.99 1.14
CA PRO A 561 -16.55 -23.48 -0.23
C PRO A 561 -15.88 -22.57 -1.26
N ASN A 562 -15.07 -23.15 -2.13
CA ASN A 562 -14.37 -22.47 -3.21
C ASN A 562 -15.23 -22.45 -4.47
N PHE A 563 -16.15 -21.51 -4.57
CA PHE A 563 -16.95 -21.26 -5.76
C PHE A 563 -16.31 -20.12 -6.55
N LYS A 564 -15.92 -20.40 -7.78
CA LYS A 564 -15.16 -19.47 -8.64
C LYS A 564 -15.85 -18.11 -8.76
N ILE A 565 -17.17 -18.08 -8.91
CA ILE A 565 -17.96 -16.86 -9.00
C ILE A 565 -17.96 -16.06 -7.68
N LEU A 566 -18.11 -16.72 -6.52
CA LEU A 566 -18.05 -16.04 -5.22
C LEU A 566 -16.63 -15.61 -4.88
N GLN A 567 -15.65 -16.45 -5.17
CA GLN A 567 -14.24 -16.16 -4.94
C GLN A 567 -13.80 -14.92 -5.76
N SER A 568 -14.20 -14.85 -7.03
CA SER A 568 -13.92 -13.67 -7.85
C SER A 568 -14.56 -12.42 -7.27
N GLN A 569 -15.82 -12.51 -6.82
CA GLN A 569 -16.52 -11.38 -6.22
C GLN A 569 -15.89 -10.93 -4.90
N ASP A 570 -15.59 -11.86 -3.99
CA ASP A 570 -15.00 -11.55 -2.69
C ASP A 570 -13.58 -10.99 -2.85
N MET A 571 -12.80 -11.52 -3.78
CA MET A 571 -11.48 -10.99 -4.13
C MET A 571 -11.57 -9.60 -4.76
N ILE A 572 -12.49 -9.39 -5.71
CA ILE A 572 -12.70 -8.09 -6.33
C ILE A 572 -13.16 -7.06 -5.30
N LYS A 573 -14.09 -7.41 -4.40
CA LYS A 573 -14.53 -6.50 -3.32
C LYS A 573 -13.39 -6.10 -2.38
N ASN A 574 -12.60 -7.06 -1.90
CA ASN A 574 -11.45 -6.78 -1.05
C ASN A 574 -10.41 -5.91 -1.75
N MET A 575 -10.11 -6.21 -3.01
CA MET A 575 -9.17 -5.43 -3.80
C MET A 575 -9.69 -4.06 -4.16
N ALA A 576 -10.97 -3.97 -4.44
CA ALA A 576 -11.63 -2.72 -4.75
C ALA A 576 -11.50 -1.72 -3.60
N VAL A 577 -11.63 -2.18 -2.36
CA VAL A 577 -11.41 -1.34 -1.17
C VAL A 577 -9.97 -0.85 -1.10
N PHE A 578 -8.99 -1.75 -1.31
CA PHE A 578 -7.59 -1.35 -1.36
C PHE A 578 -7.31 -0.39 -2.50
N LEU A 579 -7.80 -0.69 -3.69
CA LEU A 579 -7.68 0.16 -4.86
C LEU A 579 -8.19 1.58 -4.56
N MET A 580 -9.36 1.68 -3.95
CA MET A 580 -9.94 2.96 -3.55
C MET A 580 -9.03 3.71 -2.57
N LEU A 581 -8.53 3.04 -1.54
CA LEU A 581 -7.67 3.66 -0.53
C LEU A 581 -6.34 4.13 -1.15
N PHE A 582 -5.72 3.33 -2.01
CA PHE A 582 -4.48 3.70 -2.70
C PHE A 582 -4.67 4.84 -3.69
N ILE A 583 -5.72 4.82 -4.51
CA ILE A 583 -6.06 5.92 -5.43
C ILE A 583 -6.26 7.20 -4.64
N TYR A 584 -6.90 7.11 -3.47
CA TYR A 584 -7.13 8.25 -2.61
C TYR A 584 -5.80 8.89 -2.15
N VAL A 585 -4.85 8.10 -1.69
CA VAL A 585 -3.51 8.58 -1.30
C VAL A 585 -2.78 9.19 -2.50
N ALA A 586 -2.89 8.56 -3.68
CA ALA A 586 -2.33 9.12 -4.90
C ALA A 586 -2.91 10.51 -5.21
N ILE A 587 -4.23 10.69 -5.09
CA ILE A 587 -4.89 11.99 -5.26
C ILE A 587 -4.35 13.02 -4.26
N ILE A 588 -4.22 12.67 -2.97
CA ILE A 588 -3.64 13.53 -1.94
C ILE A 588 -2.24 13.98 -2.35
N CYS A 589 -1.37 13.03 -2.66
CA CYS A 589 0.02 13.31 -3.00
C CYS A 589 0.15 14.12 -4.28
N PHE A 590 -0.58 13.80 -5.36
CA PHE A 590 -0.56 14.57 -6.61
C PHE A 590 -1.08 15.99 -6.43
N THR A 591 -2.14 16.17 -5.65
CA THR A 591 -2.66 17.51 -5.35
C THR A 591 -1.64 18.33 -4.58
N ALA A 592 -1.00 17.75 -3.58
CA ALA A 592 0.07 18.39 -2.82
C ALA A 592 1.27 18.77 -3.70
N VAL A 593 1.72 17.85 -4.57
CA VAL A 593 2.78 18.12 -5.57
C VAL A 593 2.41 19.29 -6.46
N GLY A 594 1.19 19.30 -7.00
CA GLY A 594 0.72 20.36 -7.88
C GLY A 594 0.78 21.74 -7.24
N ILE A 595 0.28 21.82 -6.01
CA ILE A 595 0.25 23.09 -5.29
C ILE A 595 1.65 23.55 -4.90
N ILE A 596 2.49 22.65 -4.36
CA ILE A 596 3.87 22.99 -3.97
C ILE A 596 4.69 23.43 -5.20
N ALA A 597 4.60 22.69 -6.30
CA ALA A 597 5.31 23.01 -7.53
C ALA A 597 4.86 24.34 -8.13
N TYR A 598 3.54 24.55 -8.22
CA TYR A 598 2.96 25.81 -8.70
C TYR A 598 3.36 27.02 -7.82
N THR A 599 3.18 26.90 -6.51
CA THR A 599 3.52 27.99 -5.58
C THR A 599 5.01 28.29 -5.58
N ARG A 600 5.86 27.26 -5.74
CA ARG A 600 7.30 27.46 -5.89
C ARG A 600 7.64 28.21 -7.18
N GLY A 601 7.03 27.86 -8.29
CA GLY A 601 7.23 28.56 -9.55
C GLY A 601 6.85 30.04 -9.45
N VAL A 602 5.66 30.33 -8.90
CA VAL A 602 5.21 31.71 -8.67
C VAL A 602 6.15 32.48 -7.73
N THR A 603 6.69 31.83 -6.69
CA THR A 603 7.65 32.45 -5.76
C THR A 603 8.96 32.80 -6.49
N ILE A 604 9.45 31.97 -7.40
CA ILE A 604 10.60 32.26 -8.24
C ILE A 604 10.33 33.52 -9.08
N ALA A 605 9.14 33.62 -9.69
CA ALA A 605 8.74 34.79 -10.47
C ALA A 605 8.80 36.07 -9.66
N ILE A 606 8.20 36.06 -8.48
CA ILE A 606 8.11 37.27 -7.62
C ILE A 606 9.48 37.66 -7.08
N ASN A 607 10.26 36.72 -6.58
CA ASN A 607 11.57 37.03 -5.96
C ASN A 607 12.63 37.49 -6.95
N HIS A 608 12.55 37.03 -8.19
CA HIS A 608 13.52 37.41 -9.23
C HIS A 608 13.04 38.52 -10.16
N LYS A 609 11.85 39.07 -9.96
CA LYS A 609 11.29 40.15 -10.79
C LYS A 609 12.26 41.33 -10.91
N GLN A 610 12.83 41.78 -9.79
CA GLN A 610 13.79 42.92 -9.79
C GLN A 610 15.05 42.59 -10.60
N VAL A 611 15.61 41.38 -10.42
CA VAL A 611 16.80 40.95 -11.15
C VAL A 611 16.53 40.89 -12.65
N PHE A 612 15.36 40.43 -13.07
CA PHE A 612 14.98 40.43 -14.50
C PHE A 612 14.78 41.83 -15.05
N MET A 613 14.22 42.75 -14.25
CA MET A 613 14.11 44.16 -14.64
C MET A 613 15.49 44.81 -14.80
N ASP A 614 16.41 44.54 -13.88
CA ASP A 614 17.78 45.09 -13.94
C ASP A 614 18.56 44.48 -15.12
N LEU A 615 18.40 43.20 -15.42
CA LEU A 615 18.97 42.59 -16.62
C LEU A 615 18.43 43.22 -17.90
N ASN A 616 17.14 43.52 -17.96
CA ASN A 616 16.55 44.23 -19.11
C ASN A 616 17.11 45.63 -19.28
N ARG A 617 17.31 46.39 -18.17
CA ARG A 617 17.96 47.69 -18.16
C ARG A 617 19.43 47.65 -18.62
N LEU A 618 20.11 46.51 -18.36
CA LEU A 618 21.48 46.27 -18.84
C LEU A 618 21.55 45.82 -20.30
N GLY A 619 20.41 45.76 -21.00
CA GLY A 619 20.33 45.41 -22.42
C GLY A 619 20.18 43.92 -22.70
N ALA A 620 19.83 43.10 -21.72
CA ALA A 620 19.56 41.69 -21.97
C ALA A 620 18.29 41.49 -22.83
N ASN A 621 18.42 40.68 -23.89
CA ASN A 621 17.30 40.39 -24.77
C ASN A 621 16.20 39.63 -24.03
N ASN A 622 14.94 39.94 -24.32
CA ASN A 622 13.76 39.25 -23.76
C ASN A 622 13.81 37.73 -23.93
N ASP A 623 14.36 37.24 -25.03
CA ASP A 623 14.49 35.80 -25.26
C ASP A 623 15.49 35.13 -24.31
N TYR A 624 16.56 35.86 -23.93
CA TYR A 624 17.49 35.36 -22.90
C TYR A 624 16.85 35.34 -21.52
N ILE A 625 16.05 36.33 -21.16
CA ILE A 625 15.30 36.35 -19.91
C ILE A 625 14.32 35.18 -19.85
N LYS A 626 13.54 34.97 -20.92
CA LYS A 626 12.64 33.80 -21.05
C LYS A 626 13.40 32.49 -20.94
N PHE A 627 14.58 32.39 -21.56
CA PHE A 627 15.44 31.22 -21.45
C PHE A 627 15.86 30.94 -20.00
N CYS A 628 16.29 31.97 -19.25
CA CYS A 628 16.71 31.87 -17.85
C CYS A 628 15.53 31.35 -16.97
N ILE A 629 14.34 31.92 -17.15
CA ILE A 629 13.13 31.50 -16.45
C ILE A 629 12.79 30.05 -16.78
N ARG A 630 12.75 29.74 -18.07
CA ARG A 630 12.43 28.38 -18.54
C ARG A 630 13.39 27.32 -17.98
N ASN A 631 14.67 27.62 -17.93
CA ASN A 631 15.70 26.72 -17.43
C ASN A 631 15.56 26.47 -15.92
N GLN A 632 15.27 27.50 -15.12
CA GLN A 632 15.01 27.36 -13.69
C GLN A 632 13.77 26.52 -13.43
N LEU A 633 12.65 26.85 -14.07
CA LEU A 633 11.41 26.09 -13.92
C LEU A 633 11.59 24.62 -14.34
N LYS A 634 12.23 24.39 -15.51
CA LYS A 634 12.51 23.03 -15.98
C LYS A 634 13.26 22.21 -14.94
N LYS A 635 14.27 22.79 -14.28
CA LYS A 635 15.01 22.08 -13.22
C LYS A 635 14.10 21.74 -12.03
N VAL A 636 13.31 22.71 -11.55
CA VAL A 636 12.45 22.53 -10.38
C VAL A 636 11.34 21.49 -10.60
N PHE A 637 10.88 21.31 -11.84
CA PHE A 637 9.80 20.36 -12.16
C PHE A 637 10.32 18.98 -12.60
N SER A 638 11.34 18.93 -13.47
CA SER A 638 11.79 17.67 -14.07
C SER A 638 12.64 16.81 -13.13
N TYR A 639 13.58 17.39 -12.37
CA TYR A 639 14.45 16.59 -11.53
C TYR A 639 13.74 15.90 -10.35
N PRO A 640 12.80 16.55 -9.64
CA PRO A 640 12.01 15.87 -8.64
C PRO A 640 11.18 14.72 -9.21
N LEU A 641 10.62 14.91 -10.40
CA LEU A 641 9.88 13.86 -11.10
C LEU A 641 10.79 12.65 -11.38
N ILE A 642 11.96 12.88 -11.96
CA ILE A 642 12.91 11.81 -12.29
C ILE A 642 13.37 11.08 -11.02
N ALA A 643 13.76 11.82 -9.97
CA ALA A 643 14.26 11.23 -8.74
C ALA A 643 13.18 10.44 -7.97
N GLY A 644 11.96 10.98 -7.85
CA GLY A 644 10.85 10.31 -7.20
C GLY A 644 10.40 9.06 -7.97
N SER A 645 10.32 9.16 -9.30
CA SER A 645 9.96 8.03 -10.16
C SER A 645 11.03 6.94 -10.14
N PHE A 646 12.30 7.29 -10.19
CA PHE A 646 13.41 6.34 -10.12
C PHE A 646 13.42 5.58 -8.80
N LEU A 647 13.26 6.28 -7.67
CA LEU A 647 13.23 5.69 -6.35
C LEU A 647 12.15 4.58 -6.27
N ILE A 648 10.92 4.91 -6.66
CA ILE A 648 9.81 3.99 -6.46
C ILE A 648 9.78 2.87 -7.50
N TYR A 649 10.21 3.15 -8.72
CA TYR A 649 10.32 2.12 -9.76
C TYR A 649 11.38 1.07 -9.40
N LEU A 650 12.53 1.51 -8.89
CA LEU A 650 13.58 0.61 -8.40
C LEU A 650 13.08 -0.20 -7.19
N PHE A 651 12.38 0.42 -6.26
CA PHE A 651 11.81 -0.28 -5.11
C PHE A 651 10.81 -1.36 -5.53
N ASN A 652 9.91 -1.03 -6.46
CA ASN A 652 8.93 -1.98 -6.99
C ASN A 652 9.60 -3.15 -7.75
N PHE A 653 10.62 -2.85 -8.55
CA PHE A 653 11.42 -3.87 -9.23
C PHE A 653 12.09 -4.84 -8.23
N MET A 654 12.64 -4.30 -7.13
CA MET A 654 13.26 -5.11 -6.08
C MET A 654 12.23 -5.97 -5.33
N ILE A 655 11.01 -5.49 -5.12
CA ILE A 655 9.92 -6.29 -4.53
C ILE A 655 9.63 -7.50 -5.41
N MET A 656 9.42 -7.29 -6.71
CA MET A 656 9.12 -8.37 -7.65
C MET A 656 10.25 -9.40 -7.72
N LEU A 657 11.49 -8.94 -7.81
CA LEU A 657 12.65 -9.83 -7.85
C LEU A 657 12.78 -10.68 -6.57
N ASN A 658 12.40 -10.15 -5.42
CA ASN A 658 12.53 -10.86 -4.15
C ASN A 658 11.39 -11.86 -3.89
N ASN A 659 10.22 -11.69 -4.51
CA ASN A 659 9.09 -12.59 -4.30
C ASN A 659 9.41 -14.02 -4.73
N ASP A 660 9.89 -14.19 -5.98
CA ASP A 660 10.10 -15.52 -6.58
C ASP A 660 11.54 -15.74 -7.07
N GLY A 661 12.44 -14.78 -6.84
CA GLY A 661 13.81 -14.81 -7.40
C GLY A 661 13.86 -14.67 -8.92
N ARG A 662 12.73 -14.44 -9.56
CA ARG A 662 12.53 -14.28 -11.01
C ARG A 662 11.46 -13.25 -11.27
N ILE A 663 11.48 -12.65 -12.45
CA ILE A 663 10.41 -11.78 -12.92
C ILE A 663 9.55 -12.59 -13.89
N VAL A 664 8.28 -12.77 -13.54
CA VAL A 664 7.29 -13.50 -14.36
C VAL A 664 6.67 -12.55 -15.41
N ASN A 665 6.12 -13.12 -16.50
CA ASN A 665 5.53 -12.30 -17.57
C ASN A 665 4.41 -11.35 -17.09
N SER A 666 3.61 -11.74 -16.10
CA SER A 666 2.60 -10.87 -15.47
C SER A 666 3.23 -9.66 -14.76
N GLU A 667 4.39 -9.84 -14.12
CA GLU A 667 5.13 -8.77 -13.46
C GLU A 667 5.81 -7.83 -14.46
N VAL A 668 6.29 -8.37 -15.60
CA VAL A 668 6.78 -7.54 -16.71
C VAL A 668 5.67 -6.62 -17.22
N ASN A 669 4.46 -7.14 -17.39
CA ASN A 669 3.30 -6.33 -17.79
C ASN A 669 2.97 -5.26 -16.74
N ALA A 670 3.03 -5.59 -15.45
CA ALA A 670 2.83 -4.62 -14.38
C ALA A 670 3.92 -3.52 -14.38
N LEU A 671 5.18 -3.85 -14.63
CA LEU A 671 6.28 -2.89 -14.77
C LEU A 671 6.07 -1.96 -15.98
N LEU A 672 5.57 -2.46 -17.11
CA LEU A 672 5.24 -1.64 -18.28
C LEU A 672 4.06 -0.68 -17.99
N ILE A 673 3.03 -1.15 -17.29
CA ILE A 673 1.92 -0.30 -16.84
C ILE A 673 2.43 0.80 -15.90
N ASN A 674 3.34 0.48 -15.00
CA ASN A 674 3.95 1.44 -14.09
C ASN A 674 4.76 2.53 -14.82
N LEU A 675 5.45 2.18 -15.92
CA LEU A 675 6.07 3.16 -16.81
C LEU A 675 5.04 4.10 -17.46
N GLY A 676 3.88 3.57 -17.83
CA GLY A 676 2.76 4.38 -18.31
C GLY A 676 2.28 5.40 -17.26
N PHE A 677 2.16 5.00 -16.00
CA PHE A 677 1.78 5.92 -14.91
C PHE A 677 2.85 6.99 -14.66
N ILE A 678 4.15 6.67 -14.78
CA ILE A 678 5.22 7.66 -14.74
C ILE A 678 5.06 8.68 -15.88
N GLY A 679 4.70 8.21 -17.08
CA GLY A 679 4.37 9.09 -18.21
C GLY A 679 3.22 10.04 -17.92
N ILE A 680 2.12 9.55 -17.35
CA ILE A 680 0.96 10.37 -16.93
C ILE A 680 1.38 11.41 -15.89
N CYS A 681 2.19 11.02 -14.88
CA CYS A 681 2.75 11.94 -13.90
C CYS A 681 3.61 13.02 -14.58
N GLY A 682 4.39 12.65 -15.59
CA GLY A 682 5.18 13.57 -16.41
C GLY A 682 4.31 14.61 -17.14
N VAL A 683 3.21 14.17 -17.76
CA VAL A 683 2.23 15.07 -18.41
C VAL A 683 1.60 16.01 -17.38
N TYR A 684 1.20 15.51 -16.22
CA TYR A 684 0.66 16.32 -15.12
C TYR A 684 1.64 17.41 -14.68
N MET A 685 2.89 17.06 -14.42
CA MET A 685 3.94 18.02 -14.04
C MET A 685 4.22 19.03 -15.16
N TYR A 686 4.14 18.62 -16.42
CA TYR A 686 4.30 19.50 -17.56
C TYR A 686 3.14 20.52 -17.68
N LEU A 687 1.90 20.09 -17.41
CA LEU A 687 0.76 21.02 -17.39
C LEU A 687 0.91 22.08 -16.29
N ILE A 688 1.36 21.70 -15.09
CA ILE A 688 1.60 22.66 -14.00
C ILE A 688 2.76 23.61 -14.38
N TYR A 689 3.80 23.09 -15.02
CA TYR A 689 4.88 23.91 -15.55
C TYR A 689 4.35 24.97 -16.54
N LEU A 690 3.49 24.59 -17.49
CA LEU A 690 2.89 25.53 -18.46
C LEU A 690 2.03 26.60 -17.76
N LEU A 691 1.20 26.20 -16.78
CA LEU A 691 0.39 27.13 -15.98
C LEU A 691 1.25 28.12 -15.21
N THR A 692 2.37 27.66 -14.69
CA THR A 692 3.33 28.50 -13.97
C THR A 692 4.06 29.45 -14.92
N TYR A 693 4.51 28.95 -16.06
CA TYR A 693 5.26 29.75 -17.05
C TYR A 693 4.41 30.88 -17.64
N LYS A 694 3.10 30.70 -17.82
CA LYS A 694 2.17 31.74 -18.28
C LYS A 694 2.07 32.95 -17.32
N LYS A 695 2.49 32.79 -16.07
CA LYS A 695 2.46 33.87 -15.05
C LYS A 695 3.70 34.74 -15.03
N PHE A 696 4.78 34.31 -15.68
CA PHE A 696 5.98 35.12 -15.91
C PHE A 696 5.82 36.01 -17.13
#